data_301994f8e54d4f0e448823b50d896216
#
_entry.id   301994f8e54d4f0e448823b50d896216
#
_cell.length_a   1.000
_cell.length_b   1.000
_cell.length_c   1.000
_cell.angle_alpha   90.00
_cell.angle_beta   90.00
_cell.angle_gamma   90.00
#
_symmetry.space_group_name_H-M   'P 1'
#
loop_
_entity.id
_entity.type
_entity.pdbx_description
1 polymer ?
#
loop_
_entity_poly.entity_id
_entity_poly.type
_entity_poly.pdbx_seq_one_letter_code
_entity_poly.pdbx_strand_id
1 'polypeptide(L)'
;MSSFRIALIASASIIAMPAFAQEAPDAEATANDIIVTGRAQRLYRVEQTTVGKVAEDPMNIPQAVQVINSELFADQGARDATDIYRNISGVSFFSYAGVTFRGFRQDQSFYDGQRGNPFIGFSVPQLFNVERVEVLKGPAGLFFGPGSPGGIINYVSKTPQEESGLRAVVTGGTYDRIGLSAEATGPVDKEGVITYRLGGFFESMDPYRRNTQNKSRIGDAGLAIKTNEGGKLTLQATIYDSELQGNRLRGVLVDNAGNFLTSIRWNANEKTDFLNLRSQAYQARYATAIGERVTFDAGVRYFKATETQQYHEPRGLDPANPDLVRREFRDQVRPVHGLSLMANMTARVDILGVEHKFQAGADWYDEKSLLNSRILRAGVTSLSLSNPVYGPGEGDAARAALLPFTTTDTRTKRKGAYLQDQISVTEALLLVGGVRYDKFDDGVSTSMNGTVSARSTYSDSDVTFRGGAVFKPRKDVSFYASWSQSFEPQAAADQNSDAGGPFAPVTGNQLEGGVKTQLFDGRLQANAAVYRIVRKNILQVDPTLEPVNGVDQLAPIGEVTSKGFELDLTTDITPNWVLLVNYGYNDTKITGTAEGQAIVNAVGNRFANAPKHKVGFWTRYQVPAIGTAFAIGGEHVSRRVSLSGQAVKPYTTFDASITKSLGFAELLLRVDNIFDKVYAASGFSAQSGHFPGEPRTFLAELRFRF
;
A
#
# COMPACT_ATOMS: atom_id res chain seq x y z
N MET A 1 -6.64 15.39 44.00
CA MET A 1 -6.51 16.87 44.22
C MET A 1 -5.18 17.31 43.71
N SER A 2 -5.17 18.22 42.84
CA SER A 2 -4.13 19.10 42.29
C SER A 2 -3.97 18.99 40.78
N SER A 3 -4.70 19.86 40.12
CA SER A 3 -4.64 20.13 38.69
C SER A 3 -3.41 20.97 38.40
N PHE A 4 -2.52 20.52 37.50
CA PHE A 4 -1.50 21.38 36.93
C PHE A 4 -1.91 21.69 35.46
N ARG A 5 -2.41 22.91 35.28
CA ARG A 5 -2.57 23.52 33.93
C ARG A 5 -1.23 24.14 33.55
N ILE A 6 -0.56 23.58 32.56
CA ILE A 6 0.59 24.21 31.92
C ILE A 6 0.05 24.98 30.70
N ALA A 7 0.04 26.30 30.81
CA ALA A 7 -0.18 27.21 29.69
C ALA A 7 1.15 27.32 28.91
N LEU A 8 1.19 26.80 27.68
CA LEU A 8 2.31 27.04 26.77
C LEU A 8 2.07 28.37 26.06
N ILE A 9 2.80 29.41 26.48
CA ILE A 9 2.93 30.67 25.77
C ILE A 9 4.00 30.46 24.70
N ALA A 10 3.59 30.29 23.44
CA ALA A 10 4.49 30.31 22.29
C ALA A 10 4.76 31.77 21.91
N SER A 11 5.91 32.30 22.31
CA SER A 11 6.42 33.57 21.81
C SER A 11 6.97 33.35 20.39
N ALA A 12 6.20 33.74 19.37
CA ALA A 12 6.65 33.81 18.01
C ALA A 12 7.46 35.09 17.81
N SER A 13 8.77 34.95 17.72
CA SER A 13 9.66 36.02 17.26
C SER A 13 9.52 36.18 15.76
N ILE A 14 8.83 37.22 15.32
CA ILE A 14 8.72 37.58 13.89
C ILE A 14 10.06 38.20 13.48
N ILE A 15 10.83 37.47 12.68
CA ILE A 15 11.98 38.06 11.96
C ILE A 15 11.41 38.75 10.73
N ALA A 16 11.39 40.07 10.75
CA ALA A 16 11.03 40.90 9.61
C ALA A 16 12.15 40.83 8.56
N MET A 17 11.88 40.26 7.40
CA MET A 17 12.69 40.41 6.21
C MET A 17 12.22 41.62 5.40
N PRO A 18 13.12 42.40 4.80
CA PRO A 18 12.73 43.59 4.01
C PRO A 18 12.04 43.14 2.71
N ALA A 19 10.90 43.77 2.45
CA ALA A 19 10.18 43.64 1.19
C ALA A 19 10.94 44.40 0.08
N PHE A 20 11.40 43.66 -0.93
CA PHE A 20 11.75 44.28 -2.23
C PHE A 20 10.49 44.22 -3.11
N ALA A 21 9.88 45.37 -3.33
CA ALA A 21 8.85 45.52 -4.35
C ALA A 21 9.55 45.54 -5.72
N GLN A 22 9.25 44.57 -6.56
CA GLN A 22 9.57 44.59 -7.98
C GLN A 22 8.26 44.40 -8.75
N GLU A 23 7.95 45.32 -9.62
CA GLU A 23 6.81 45.30 -10.54
C GLU A 23 6.89 44.03 -11.40
N ALA A 24 5.82 43.23 -11.38
CA ALA A 24 5.71 42.03 -12.14
C ALA A 24 5.26 42.33 -13.58
N PRO A 25 5.82 41.65 -14.59
CA PRO A 25 5.18 41.55 -15.91
C PRO A 25 3.99 40.58 -15.81
N ASP A 26 2.97 40.82 -16.66
CA ASP A 26 1.77 39.98 -16.76
C ASP A 26 2.12 38.50 -16.84
N ALA A 27 1.93 37.78 -15.74
CA ALA A 27 2.17 36.35 -15.64
C ALA A 27 0.97 35.60 -16.21
N GLU A 28 1.19 34.82 -17.26
CA GLU A 28 0.34 33.69 -17.58
C GLU A 28 0.20 32.82 -16.32
N ALA A 29 -1.03 32.59 -15.89
CA ALA A 29 -1.35 31.81 -14.69
C ALA A 29 -0.68 30.43 -14.75
N THR A 30 0.33 30.22 -13.94
CA THR A 30 0.99 28.93 -13.80
C THR A 30 0.07 27.94 -13.12
N ALA A 31 0.16 26.67 -13.51
CA ALA A 31 -0.74 25.57 -13.12
C ALA A 31 -0.80 25.27 -11.60
N ASN A 32 -0.08 26.02 -10.77
CA ASN A 32 0.00 25.83 -9.31
C ASN A 32 -0.92 26.76 -8.49
N ASP A 33 -1.53 27.75 -9.11
CA ASP A 33 -2.53 28.57 -8.43
C ASP A 33 -3.89 27.87 -8.56
N ILE A 34 -4.45 27.47 -7.39
CA ILE A 34 -5.90 27.39 -7.31
C ILE A 34 -6.51 25.99 -7.45
N ILE A 35 -6.45 25.21 -6.38
CA ILE A 35 -7.36 24.08 -6.24
C ILE A 35 -8.82 24.55 -6.08
N VAL A 36 -9.06 25.72 -5.54
CA VAL A 36 -10.44 26.22 -5.27
C VAL A 36 -10.88 27.34 -6.20
N THR A 37 -9.99 28.14 -6.75
CA THR A 37 -10.33 29.25 -7.66
C THR A 37 -10.08 28.92 -9.13
N GLY A 38 -9.31 27.88 -9.46
CA GLY A 38 -9.09 27.37 -10.80
C GLY A 38 -10.13 26.36 -11.26
N ARG A 39 -10.02 25.94 -12.51
CA ARG A 39 -10.88 24.91 -13.10
C ARG A 39 -10.56 23.55 -12.50
N ALA A 40 -11.56 22.72 -12.23
CA ALA A 40 -11.38 21.32 -11.83
C ALA A 40 -10.75 20.45 -12.95
N GLN A 41 -10.58 21.03 -14.12
CA GLN A 41 -10.06 20.39 -15.32
C GLN A 41 -8.62 19.88 -15.09
N ARG A 42 -8.38 18.60 -15.44
CA ARG A 42 -7.11 17.87 -15.31
C ARG A 42 -6.65 17.59 -13.87
N LEU A 43 -7.49 17.83 -12.86
CA LEU A 43 -7.11 17.71 -11.45
C LEU A 43 -6.58 16.30 -11.10
N TYR A 44 -7.21 15.23 -11.60
CA TYR A 44 -6.82 13.84 -11.32
C TYR A 44 -6.15 13.15 -12.50
N ARG A 45 -5.79 13.93 -13.54
CA ARG A 45 -5.16 13.40 -14.74
C ARG A 45 -3.71 13.00 -14.48
N VAL A 46 -3.30 11.89 -15.09
CA VAL A 46 -1.92 11.41 -15.07
C VAL A 46 -1.48 11.18 -16.52
N GLU A 47 -0.37 11.78 -16.89
CA GLU A 47 0.18 11.70 -18.26
C GLU A 47 1.28 10.65 -18.38
N GLN A 48 1.99 10.37 -17.31
CA GLN A 48 3.09 9.41 -17.30
C GLN A 48 3.09 8.57 -16.01
N THR A 49 3.63 7.36 -16.10
CA THR A 49 3.89 6.48 -14.96
C THR A 49 5.31 5.96 -15.01
N THR A 50 5.88 5.67 -13.84
CA THR A 50 7.20 5.04 -13.71
C THR A 50 7.11 3.57 -13.25
N VAL A 51 5.92 2.99 -13.26
CA VAL A 51 5.68 1.60 -12.83
C VAL A 51 6.46 0.56 -13.64
N GLY A 52 6.90 0.90 -14.86
CA GLY A 52 7.82 0.10 -15.67
C GLY A 52 9.31 0.44 -15.45
N LYS A 53 9.68 1.08 -14.34
CA LYS A 53 11.03 1.55 -13.97
C LYS A 53 11.51 2.79 -14.72
N VAL A 54 10.90 3.12 -15.84
CA VAL A 54 11.16 4.35 -16.62
C VAL A 54 9.84 5.08 -16.86
N ALA A 55 9.93 6.38 -17.09
CA ALA A 55 8.74 7.18 -17.42
C ALA A 55 8.17 6.74 -18.78
N GLU A 56 6.88 6.41 -18.79
CA GLU A 56 6.18 5.94 -19.97
C GLU A 56 4.73 6.44 -19.99
N ASP A 57 4.20 6.71 -21.18
CA ASP A 57 2.78 6.95 -21.36
C ASP A 57 1.99 5.66 -21.07
N PRO A 58 1.00 5.67 -20.17
CA PRO A 58 0.15 4.51 -19.90
C PRO A 58 -0.46 3.88 -21.17
N MET A 59 -0.69 4.67 -22.22
CA MET A 59 -1.22 4.21 -23.52
C MET A 59 -0.29 3.22 -24.27
N ASN A 60 1.01 3.21 -23.93
CA ASN A 60 2.03 2.33 -24.53
C ASN A 60 2.24 1.03 -23.74
N ILE A 61 1.68 0.92 -22.55
CA ILE A 61 1.92 -0.23 -21.65
C ILE A 61 0.85 -1.30 -21.91
N PRO A 62 1.21 -2.52 -22.37
CA PRO A 62 0.23 -3.59 -22.60
C PRO A 62 -0.19 -4.30 -21.30
N GLN A 63 -0.60 -3.54 -20.31
CA GLN A 63 -1.07 -4.04 -19.01
C GLN A 63 -1.88 -2.95 -18.30
N ALA A 64 -2.84 -3.33 -17.46
CA ALA A 64 -3.61 -2.38 -16.69
C ALA A 64 -2.72 -1.67 -15.66
N VAL A 65 -2.69 -0.34 -15.73
CA VAL A 65 -1.98 0.55 -14.80
C VAL A 65 -2.97 1.58 -14.29
N GLN A 66 -2.88 1.88 -13.00
CA GLN A 66 -3.63 2.97 -12.39
C GLN A 66 -2.69 3.84 -11.57
N VAL A 67 -2.86 5.16 -11.67
CA VAL A 67 -2.09 6.12 -10.88
C VAL A 67 -3.05 7.00 -10.10
N ILE A 68 -2.78 7.19 -8.83
CA ILE A 68 -3.54 8.04 -7.92
C ILE A 68 -2.59 9.13 -7.45
N ASN A 69 -2.90 10.38 -7.74
CA ASN A 69 -2.06 11.53 -7.47
C ASN A 69 -2.38 12.20 -6.12
N SER A 70 -1.49 13.10 -5.69
CA SER A 70 -1.62 13.84 -4.43
C SER A 70 -2.84 14.78 -4.39
N GLU A 71 -3.36 15.21 -5.54
CA GLU A 71 -4.56 16.05 -5.59
C GLU A 71 -5.81 15.26 -5.14
N LEU A 72 -5.93 13.99 -5.56
CA LEU A 72 -7.00 13.13 -5.07
C LEU A 72 -6.83 12.83 -3.56
N PHE A 73 -5.59 12.64 -3.07
CA PHE A 73 -5.34 12.48 -1.64
C PHE A 73 -5.84 13.71 -0.86
N ALA A 74 -5.49 14.90 -1.35
CA ALA A 74 -5.89 16.15 -0.73
C ALA A 74 -7.41 16.34 -0.70
N ASP A 75 -8.10 16.12 -1.83
CA ASP A 75 -9.56 16.24 -1.91
C ASP A 75 -10.30 15.25 -1.01
N GLN A 76 -9.74 14.06 -0.86
CA GLN A 76 -10.27 13.03 0.02
C GLN A 76 -9.74 13.13 1.45
N GLY A 77 -8.89 14.11 1.79
CA GLY A 77 -8.25 14.21 3.10
C GLY A 77 -7.55 12.92 3.54
N ALA A 78 -7.02 12.15 2.56
CA ALA A 78 -6.39 10.86 2.80
C ALA A 78 -5.09 11.01 3.59
N ARG A 79 -4.87 10.14 4.58
CA ARG A 79 -3.72 10.14 5.48
C ARG A 79 -2.76 8.99 5.23
N ASP A 80 -3.32 7.83 4.96
CA ASP A 80 -2.56 6.62 4.75
C ASP A 80 -3.09 5.80 3.56
N ALA A 81 -2.42 4.72 3.25
CA ALA A 81 -2.74 3.90 2.10
C ALA A 81 -4.14 3.27 2.16
N THR A 82 -4.71 3.09 3.35
CA THR A 82 -6.05 2.49 3.48
C THR A 82 -7.15 3.42 2.96
N ASP A 83 -6.95 4.73 3.04
CA ASP A 83 -7.91 5.73 2.57
C ASP A 83 -8.07 5.72 1.05
N ILE A 84 -7.02 5.34 0.32
CA ILE A 84 -7.01 5.40 -1.15
C ILE A 84 -7.41 4.09 -1.84
N TYR A 85 -7.44 2.96 -1.14
CA TYR A 85 -7.76 1.66 -1.75
C TYR A 85 -9.17 1.59 -2.36
N ARG A 86 -10.09 2.44 -1.89
CA ARG A 86 -11.42 2.59 -2.49
C ARG A 86 -11.38 3.05 -3.94
N ASN A 87 -10.35 3.80 -4.32
CA ASN A 87 -10.18 4.37 -5.66
C ASN A 87 -9.56 3.38 -6.66
N ILE A 88 -9.21 2.17 -6.23
CA ILE A 88 -8.50 1.19 -7.05
C ILE A 88 -9.43 0.02 -7.37
N SER A 89 -9.71 -0.21 -8.66
CA SER A 89 -10.46 -1.40 -9.09
C SER A 89 -9.68 -2.68 -8.78
N GLY A 90 -10.39 -3.77 -8.48
CA GLY A 90 -9.78 -5.08 -8.19
C GLY A 90 -9.06 -5.17 -6.83
N VAL A 91 -9.03 -4.10 -6.02
CA VAL A 91 -8.40 -4.07 -4.69
C VAL A 91 -9.45 -4.14 -3.59
N SER A 92 -9.21 -4.95 -2.56
CA SER A 92 -10.04 -5.02 -1.36
C SER A 92 -9.22 -5.31 -0.12
N PHE A 93 -9.73 -4.94 1.05
CA PHE A 93 -9.06 -5.23 2.32
C PHE A 93 -8.99 -6.74 2.60
N PHE A 94 -7.80 -7.20 2.98
CA PHE A 94 -7.57 -8.55 3.47
C PHE A 94 -7.53 -8.60 5.01
N SER A 95 -6.91 -7.59 5.61
CA SER A 95 -6.78 -7.41 7.04
C SER A 95 -6.84 -5.92 7.36
N TYR A 96 -6.35 -5.49 8.49
CA TYR A 96 -6.29 -4.07 8.85
C TYR A 96 -5.50 -3.23 7.83
N ALA A 97 -4.27 -3.62 7.52
CA ALA A 97 -3.39 -2.91 6.57
C ALA A 97 -3.18 -3.68 5.26
N GLY A 98 -3.47 -4.99 5.25
CA GLY A 98 -3.24 -5.85 4.09
C GLY A 98 -4.37 -5.77 3.06
N VAL A 99 -4.02 -5.93 1.79
CA VAL A 99 -4.97 -5.89 0.68
C VAL A 99 -4.86 -7.13 -0.21
N THR A 100 -5.91 -7.38 -0.98
CA THR A 100 -5.88 -8.30 -2.10
C THR A 100 -5.96 -7.53 -3.41
N PHE A 101 -5.25 -8.00 -4.42
CA PHE A 101 -5.34 -7.57 -5.81
C PHE A 101 -5.87 -8.73 -6.64
N ARG A 102 -6.98 -8.49 -7.36
CA ARG A 102 -7.60 -9.55 -8.18
C ARG A 102 -7.83 -10.84 -7.40
N GLY A 103 -8.06 -10.71 -6.06
CA GLY A 103 -8.25 -11.81 -5.12
C GLY A 103 -6.97 -12.38 -4.49
N PHE A 104 -5.79 -12.08 -5.01
CA PHE A 104 -4.52 -12.52 -4.43
C PHE A 104 -4.04 -11.56 -3.36
N ARG A 105 -3.58 -12.10 -2.22
CA ARG A 105 -2.99 -11.29 -1.17
C ARG A 105 -1.75 -10.59 -1.69
N GLN A 106 -1.63 -9.30 -1.39
CA GLN A 106 -0.49 -8.47 -1.72
C GLN A 106 0.36 -8.25 -0.48
N ASP A 107 1.60 -8.71 -0.52
CA ASP A 107 2.53 -8.66 0.61
C ASP A 107 3.72 -7.72 0.35
N GLN A 108 3.83 -7.12 -0.85
CA GLN A 108 5.00 -6.35 -1.25
C GLN A 108 4.62 -4.95 -1.73
N SER A 109 5.23 -3.95 -1.11
CA SER A 109 5.18 -2.56 -1.54
C SER A 109 6.56 -2.10 -1.98
N PHE A 110 6.57 -1.21 -2.98
CA PHE A 110 7.78 -0.60 -3.53
C PHE A 110 7.75 0.90 -3.29
N TYR A 111 8.93 1.47 -3.19
CA TYR A 111 9.14 2.91 -3.07
C TYR A 111 10.10 3.36 -4.17
N ASP A 112 9.65 4.27 -5.05
CA ASP A 112 10.41 4.75 -6.19
C ASP A 112 10.99 3.60 -7.06
N GLY A 113 10.20 2.52 -7.20
CA GLY A 113 10.58 1.32 -7.93
C GLY A 113 11.52 0.37 -7.18
N GLN A 114 11.90 0.62 -5.94
CA GLN A 114 12.81 -0.19 -5.15
C GLN A 114 12.09 -0.97 -4.04
N ARG A 115 12.61 -2.14 -3.68
CA ARG A 115 12.18 -2.89 -2.49
C ARG A 115 12.62 -2.14 -1.23
N GLY A 116 11.97 -2.42 -0.12
CA GLY A 116 12.32 -1.85 1.19
C GLY A 116 11.18 -1.01 1.75
N ASN A 117 10.14 -1.69 2.21
CA ASN A 117 9.01 -1.07 2.90
C ASN A 117 9.41 -0.76 4.35
N PRO A 118 9.42 0.52 4.77
CA PRO A 118 9.72 0.88 6.15
C PRO A 118 8.54 0.60 7.10
N PHE A 119 7.33 0.36 6.56
CA PHE A 119 6.14 0.01 7.33
C PHE A 119 6.04 -1.51 7.44
N ILE A 120 6.68 -2.05 8.47
CA ILE A 120 6.73 -3.49 8.74
C ILE A 120 5.54 -3.95 9.61
N GLY A 121 5.29 -5.24 9.63
CA GLY A 121 4.32 -5.87 10.52
C GLY A 121 2.88 -5.45 10.22
N PHE A 122 2.28 -4.68 11.11
CA PHE A 122 0.88 -4.23 11.04
C PHE A 122 0.74 -2.72 10.82
N SER A 123 1.83 -2.05 10.48
CA SER A 123 1.82 -0.62 10.21
C SER A 123 1.29 -0.31 8.81
N VAL A 124 0.69 0.86 8.65
CA VAL A 124 0.10 1.31 7.39
C VAL A 124 1.00 2.36 6.75
N PRO A 125 1.34 2.26 5.46
CA PRO A 125 2.08 3.29 4.74
C PRO A 125 1.37 4.65 4.80
N GLN A 126 2.10 5.68 5.22
CA GLN A 126 1.60 7.06 5.31
C GLN A 126 1.79 7.79 3.99
N LEU A 127 0.90 8.74 3.66
CA LEU A 127 0.90 9.46 2.38
C LEU A 127 1.54 10.85 2.42
N PHE A 128 1.96 11.36 3.58
CA PHE A 128 2.49 12.72 3.73
C PHE A 128 3.65 13.02 2.77
N ASN A 129 4.60 12.09 2.63
CA ASN A 129 5.76 12.23 1.76
C ASN A 129 5.62 11.51 0.40
N VAL A 130 4.38 11.13 0.03
CA VAL A 130 4.06 10.46 -1.23
C VAL A 130 3.45 11.45 -2.21
N GLU A 131 4.00 11.52 -3.43
CA GLU A 131 3.51 12.34 -4.54
C GLU A 131 2.36 11.67 -5.27
N ARG A 132 2.51 10.36 -5.52
CA ARG A 132 1.50 9.53 -6.16
C ARG A 132 1.70 8.07 -5.81
N VAL A 133 0.64 7.30 -5.97
CA VAL A 133 0.67 5.84 -5.87
C VAL A 133 0.40 5.24 -7.24
N GLU A 134 1.33 4.44 -7.71
CA GLU A 134 1.24 3.72 -8.98
C GLU A 134 0.92 2.25 -8.72
N VAL A 135 -0.05 1.72 -9.42
CA VAL A 135 -0.52 0.35 -9.31
C VAL A 135 -0.36 -0.34 -10.66
N LEU A 136 0.48 -1.38 -10.70
CA LEU A 136 0.53 -2.30 -11.84
C LEU A 136 -0.29 -3.53 -11.48
N LYS A 137 -1.36 -3.78 -12.23
CA LYS A 137 -2.31 -4.86 -11.97
C LYS A 137 -1.89 -6.13 -12.71
N GLY A 138 -1.91 -7.29 -12.02
CA GLY A 138 -1.41 -8.55 -12.56
C GLY A 138 0.10 -8.77 -12.31
N PRO A 139 0.69 -9.86 -12.83
CA PRO A 139 2.10 -10.22 -12.63
C PRO A 139 3.05 -9.10 -13.03
N ALA A 140 3.93 -8.73 -12.11
CA ALA A 140 4.94 -7.68 -12.28
C ALA A 140 6.37 -8.25 -12.32
N GLY A 141 6.52 -9.57 -12.55
CA GLY A 141 7.78 -10.30 -12.42
C GLY A 141 8.92 -9.67 -13.20
N LEU A 142 8.68 -9.21 -14.45
CA LEU A 142 9.74 -8.62 -15.28
C LEU A 142 10.46 -7.44 -14.61
N PHE A 143 9.73 -6.51 -14.00
CA PHE A 143 10.34 -5.28 -13.45
C PHE A 143 10.67 -5.38 -11.96
N PHE A 144 9.91 -6.19 -11.22
CA PHE A 144 9.96 -6.21 -9.77
C PHE A 144 10.45 -7.54 -9.18
N GLY A 145 10.70 -8.54 -10.04
CA GLY A 145 11.14 -9.87 -9.62
C GLY A 145 10.06 -10.64 -8.85
N PRO A 146 10.47 -11.50 -7.89
CA PRO A 146 9.54 -12.37 -7.18
C PRO A 146 8.40 -11.61 -6.51
N GLY A 147 7.16 -12.08 -6.70
CA GLY A 147 5.99 -11.46 -6.08
C GLY A 147 4.65 -12.03 -6.51
N SER A 148 3.59 -11.62 -5.82
CA SER A 148 2.21 -12.05 -6.05
C SER A 148 1.72 -11.75 -7.47
N PRO A 149 0.95 -12.65 -8.08
CA PRO A 149 0.44 -12.46 -9.44
C PRO A 149 -0.72 -11.44 -9.52
N GLY A 150 -1.21 -10.93 -8.39
CA GLY A 150 -2.32 -9.97 -8.36
C GLY A 150 -1.94 -8.57 -8.81
N GLY A 151 -0.74 -8.11 -8.48
CA GLY A 151 -0.26 -6.77 -8.78
C GLY A 151 0.73 -6.25 -7.74
N ILE A 152 1.23 -5.03 -7.97
CA ILE A 152 2.12 -4.32 -7.04
C ILE A 152 1.63 -2.90 -6.78
N ILE A 153 2.04 -2.35 -5.63
CA ILE A 153 1.91 -0.94 -5.29
C ILE A 153 3.30 -0.33 -5.26
N ASN A 154 3.48 0.78 -5.98
CA ASN A 154 4.68 1.61 -5.96
C ASN A 154 4.34 3.00 -5.43
N TYR A 155 4.87 3.36 -4.27
CA TYR A 155 4.77 4.71 -3.70
C TYR A 155 5.87 5.57 -4.30
N VAL A 156 5.52 6.64 -4.98
CA VAL A 156 6.47 7.59 -5.54
C VAL A 156 6.62 8.74 -4.57
N SER A 157 7.84 8.96 -4.12
CA SER A 157 8.15 9.97 -3.10
C SER A 157 8.09 11.39 -3.68
N LYS A 158 7.64 12.35 -2.87
CA LYS A 158 7.78 13.77 -3.18
C LYS A 158 9.25 14.15 -3.28
N THR A 159 9.61 14.93 -4.28
CA THR A 159 10.99 15.41 -4.51
C THR A 159 11.11 16.92 -4.34
N PRO A 160 12.33 17.45 -4.10
CA PRO A 160 12.60 18.90 -4.15
C PRO A 160 12.14 19.53 -5.45
N GLN A 161 11.50 20.70 -5.36
CA GLN A 161 10.97 21.47 -6.50
C GLN A 161 11.85 22.68 -6.78
N GLU A 162 11.80 23.20 -8.02
CA GLU A 162 12.53 24.39 -8.43
C GLU A 162 11.82 25.68 -8.00
N GLU A 163 10.51 25.63 -7.87
CA GLU A 163 9.70 26.73 -7.35
C GLU A 163 9.69 26.71 -5.83
N SER A 164 9.86 27.89 -5.22
CA SER A 164 9.74 28.03 -3.77
C SER A 164 8.29 27.90 -3.36
N GLY A 165 8.05 27.15 -2.31
CA GLY A 165 6.71 26.98 -1.75
C GLY A 165 6.76 26.53 -0.29
N LEU A 166 5.82 27.06 0.49
CA LEU A 166 5.55 26.64 1.86
C LEU A 166 4.09 26.26 1.97
N ARG A 167 3.85 25.06 2.48
CA ARG A 167 2.49 24.55 2.77
C ARG A 167 2.40 24.20 4.24
N ALA A 168 1.29 24.55 4.88
CA ALA A 168 0.99 24.13 6.23
C ALA A 168 -0.48 23.69 6.33
N VAL A 169 -0.76 22.64 7.11
CA VAL A 169 -2.11 22.14 7.33
C VAL A 169 -2.34 21.91 8.81
N VAL A 170 -3.44 22.46 9.33
CA VAL A 170 -3.96 22.17 10.66
C VAL A 170 -5.20 21.32 10.51
N THR A 171 -5.25 20.22 11.24
CA THR A 171 -6.33 19.23 11.18
C THR A 171 -7.03 19.12 12.53
N GLY A 172 -8.35 19.03 12.51
CA GLY A 172 -9.17 18.65 13.67
C GLY A 172 -10.30 17.73 13.24
N GLY A 173 -10.83 16.91 14.15
CA GLY A 173 -11.89 15.99 13.79
C GLY A 173 -12.47 15.20 14.95
N THR A 174 -13.38 14.29 14.63
CA THR A 174 -13.93 13.34 15.60
C THR A 174 -12.83 12.44 16.17
N TYR A 175 -13.09 11.84 17.34
CA TYR A 175 -12.15 11.00 18.06
C TYR A 175 -10.90 11.74 18.51
N ASP A 176 -11.11 12.99 19.02
CA ASP A 176 -10.05 13.87 19.52
C ASP A 176 -8.89 14.03 18.53
N ARG A 177 -9.20 13.98 17.22
CA ARG A 177 -8.20 14.11 16.17
C ARG A 177 -7.65 15.53 16.12
N ILE A 178 -6.34 15.64 16.25
CA ILE A 178 -5.54 16.85 16.07
C ILE A 178 -4.35 16.50 15.20
N GLY A 179 -4.08 17.31 14.18
CA GLY A 179 -2.95 17.14 13.28
C GLY A 179 -2.32 18.47 12.88
N LEU A 180 -1.03 18.40 12.58
CA LEU A 180 -0.25 19.50 12.03
C LEU A 180 0.73 18.95 11.01
N SER A 181 0.78 19.56 9.83
CA SER A 181 1.86 19.30 8.88
C SER A 181 2.37 20.58 8.27
N ALA A 182 3.65 20.58 7.92
CA ALA A 182 4.26 21.67 7.16
C ALA A 182 5.31 21.09 6.20
N GLU A 183 5.41 21.66 5.01
CA GLU A 183 6.46 21.34 4.05
C GLU A 183 6.93 22.59 3.34
N ALA A 184 8.25 22.70 3.13
CA ALA A 184 8.90 23.76 2.39
C ALA A 184 9.78 23.16 1.29
N THR A 185 9.79 23.79 0.13
CA THR A 185 10.63 23.39 -1.01
C THR A 185 11.09 24.61 -1.77
N GLY A 186 12.17 24.48 -2.53
CA GLY A 186 12.68 25.55 -3.37
C GLY A 186 14.17 25.43 -3.68
N PRO A 187 14.73 26.39 -4.44
CA PRO A 187 16.13 26.45 -4.73
C PRO A 187 16.95 26.92 -3.50
N VAL A 188 18.16 26.37 -3.35
CA VAL A 188 19.15 26.80 -2.34
C VAL A 188 20.02 27.93 -2.92
N ASP A 189 20.32 27.84 -4.21
CA ASP A 189 21.14 28.78 -4.96
C ASP A 189 20.30 29.57 -6.01
N LYS A 190 20.81 30.66 -6.50
CA LYS A 190 20.12 31.51 -7.49
C LYS A 190 19.94 30.83 -8.84
N GLU A 191 20.84 29.94 -9.18
CA GLU A 191 20.88 29.21 -10.44
C GLU A 191 19.93 28.02 -10.44
N GLY A 192 19.36 27.64 -9.27
CA GLY A 192 18.48 26.48 -9.11
C GLY A 192 19.19 25.15 -9.37
N VAL A 193 20.51 25.09 -9.17
CA VAL A 193 21.31 23.87 -9.28
C VAL A 193 21.01 22.93 -8.11
N ILE A 194 20.87 23.48 -6.91
CA ILE A 194 20.53 22.75 -5.70
C ILE A 194 19.13 23.16 -5.26
N THR A 195 18.25 22.15 -5.12
CA THR A 195 16.91 22.36 -4.57
C THR A 195 16.73 21.53 -3.31
N TYR A 196 15.90 21.99 -2.40
CA TYR A 196 15.60 21.33 -1.14
C TYR A 196 14.12 21.06 -0.96
N ARG A 197 13.80 20.08 -0.11
CA ARG A 197 12.49 19.86 0.48
C ARG A 197 12.66 19.46 1.94
N LEU A 198 11.88 20.10 2.82
CA LEU A 198 11.79 19.74 4.24
C LEU A 198 10.32 19.60 4.59
N GLY A 199 9.97 18.57 5.33
CA GLY A 199 8.59 18.31 5.73
C GLY A 199 8.49 17.71 7.12
N GLY A 200 7.42 18.05 7.83
CA GLY A 200 7.05 17.50 9.11
C GLY A 200 5.55 17.24 9.20
N PHE A 201 5.17 16.12 9.80
CA PHE A 201 3.80 15.72 10.03
C PHE A 201 3.63 15.19 11.46
N PHE A 202 2.56 15.58 12.09
CA PHE A 202 2.11 15.06 13.38
C PHE A 202 0.59 14.88 13.35
N GLU A 203 0.10 13.75 13.82
CA GLU A 203 -1.31 13.52 14.09
C GLU A 203 -1.50 12.68 15.35
N SER A 204 -2.51 13.02 16.16
CA SER A 204 -2.97 12.24 17.31
C SER A 204 -4.48 12.09 17.24
N MET A 205 -4.98 10.90 17.56
CA MET A 205 -6.43 10.62 17.64
C MET A 205 -6.70 9.46 18.59
N ASP A 206 -7.90 9.42 19.17
CA ASP A 206 -8.43 8.33 19.96
C ASP A 206 -9.48 7.57 19.13
N PRO A 207 -9.12 6.51 18.40
CA PRO A 207 -10.06 5.80 17.52
C PRO A 207 -11.33 5.33 18.23
N TYR A 208 -12.38 5.01 17.47
CA TYR A 208 -13.69 4.62 18.00
C TYR A 208 -13.68 3.35 18.88
N ARG A 209 -12.62 2.54 18.82
CA ARG A 209 -12.49 1.34 19.66
C ARG A 209 -12.04 1.70 21.07
N ARG A 210 -12.50 0.93 22.06
CA ARG A 210 -12.14 1.17 23.47
C ARG A 210 -10.65 0.99 23.70
N ASN A 211 -10.09 1.79 24.59
CA ASN A 211 -8.68 1.75 25.04
C ASN A 211 -7.65 2.11 23.96
N THR A 212 -8.05 2.72 22.83
CA THR A 212 -7.13 3.00 21.74
C THR A 212 -6.71 4.46 21.68
N GLN A 213 -5.45 4.69 21.34
CA GLN A 213 -4.90 5.98 20.95
C GLN A 213 -3.87 5.77 19.86
N ASN A 214 -3.91 6.59 18.80
CA ASN A 214 -2.95 6.57 17.71
C ASN A 214 -2.20 7.90 17.68
N LYS A 215 -0.87 7.83 17.54
CA LYS A 215 -0.01 8.98 17.28
C LYS A 215 0.93 8.65 16.15
N SER A 216 1.08 9.57 15.19
CA SER A 216 2.00 9.43 14.06
C SER A 216 2.84 10.69 13.91
N ARG A 217 4.14 10.52 13.67
CA ARG A 217 5.09 11.58 13.42
C ARG A 217 5.94 11.22 12.20
N ILE A 218 6.13 12.16 11.30
CA ILE A 218 6.98 11.98 10.12
C ILE A 218 7.87 13.19 10.00
N GLY A 219 9.16 12.97 9.82
CA GLY A 219 10.13 13.96 9.38
C GLY A 219 10.66 13.53 8.01
N ASP A 220 10.68 14.43 7.03
CA ASP A 220 11.13 14.15 5.68
C ASP A 220 12.03 15.27 5.16
N ALA A 221 13.17 14.90 4.56
CA ALA A 221 14.12 15.83 4.00
C ALA A 221 14.64 15.34 2.65
N GLY A 222 14.80 16.23 1.70
CA GLY A 222 15.32 15.94 0.38
C GLY A 222 16.24 17.04 -0.14
N LEU A 223 17.25 16.65 -0.92
CA LEU A 223 18.07 17.54 -1.74
C LEU A 223 18.10 16.97 -3.15
N ALA A 224 17.99 17.85 -4.14
CA ALA A 224 18.24 17.48 -5.53
C ALA A 224 19.32 18.41 -6.11
N ILE A 225 20.27 17.81 -6.82
CA ILE A 225 21.43 18.49 -7.38
C ILE A 225 21.46 18.22 -8.88
N LYS A 226 21.35 19.25 -9.70
CA LYS A 226 21.56 19.17 -11.15
C LYS A 226 23.06 19.05 -11.43
N THR A 227 23.44 18.13 -12.31
CA THR A 227 24.83 17.99 -12.77
C THR A 227 25.01 18.68 -14.12
N ASN A 228 26.25 19.05 -14.45
CA ASN A 228 26.59 19.79 -15.68
C ASN A 228 26.20 19.07 -16.99
N GLU A 229 25.94 17.78 -16.94
CA GLU A 229 25.56 16.94 -18.09
C GLU A 229 24.04 16.65 -18.17
N GLY A 230 23.22 17.48 -17.55
CA GLY A 230 21.74 17.28 -17.53
C GLY A 230 21.29 16.13 -16.61
N GLY A 231 22.17 15.61 -15.78
CA GLY A 231 21.81 14.63 -14.77
C GLY A 231 21.23 15.28 -13.51
N LYS A 232 20.54 14.48 -12.71
CA LYS A 232 19.95 14.88 -11.42
C LYS A 232 20.25 13.83 -10.36
N LEU A 233 20.95 14.23 -9.28
CA LEU A 233 21.11 13.43 -8.07
C LEU A 233 20.07 13.88 -7.05
N THR A 234 19.23 12.94 -6.58
CA THR A 234 18.25 13.19 -5.53
C THR A 234 18.63 12.38 -4.28
N LEU A 235 18.73 13.05 -3.14
CA LEU A 235 18.99 12.48 -1.82
C LEU A 235 17.75 12.69 -0.96
N GLN A 236 17.30 11.65 -0.25
CA GLN A 236 16.11 11.72 0.61
C GLN A 236 16.36 10.97 1.93
N ALA A 237 15.80 11.50 3.01
CA ALA A 237 15.79 10.88 4.32
C ALA A 237 14.41 11.06 4.95
N THR A 238 13.80 9.96 5.40
CA THR A 238 12.49 9.98 6.06
C THR A 238 12.56 9.22 7.38
N ILE A 239 11.95 9.78 8.42
CA ILE A 239 11.83 9.18 9.75
C ILE A 239 10.33 9.06 10.05
N TYR A 240 9.91 7.85 10.46
CA TYR A 240 8.55 7.55 10.88
C TYR A 240 8.55 7.09 12.34
N ASP A 241 7.63 7.63 13.11
CA ASP A 241 7.35 7.18 14.48
C ASP A 241 5.83 7.05 14.62
N SER A 242 5.33 5.84 14.91
CA SER A 242 3.91 5.57 15.09
C SER A 242 3.69 4.81 16.39
N GLU A 243 2.80 5.31 17.22
CA GLU A 243 2.38 4.73 18.50
C GLU A 243 0.88 4.39 18.41
N LEU A 244 0.55 3.11 18.56
CA LEU A 244 -0.81 2.58 18.58
C LEU A 244 -1.09 1.98 19.95
N GLN A 245 -1.46 2.81 20.91
CA GLN A 245 -1.74 2.38 22.27
C GLN A 245 -3.11 1.69 22.36
N GLY A 246 -3.18 0.55 23.04
CA GLY A 246 -4.38 -0.28 23.15
C GLY A 246 -4.89 -0.79 21.79
N ASN A 247 -4.10 -0.70 20.75
CA ASN A 247 -4.52 -0.91 19.37
C ASN A 247 -3.66 -1.95 18.67
N ARG A 248 -3.75 -3.20 19.15
CA ARG A 248 -3.29 -4.32 18.35
C ARG A 248 -4.41 -4.77 17.43
N LEU A 249 -4.26 -4.46 16.19
CA LEU A 249 -5.23 -4.52 15.11
C LEU A 249 -5.84 -5.92 14.88
N ARG A 250 -6.83 -6.25 15.72
CA ARG A 250 -7.68 -7.45 15.58
C ARG A 250 -9.14 -7.04 15.46
N GLY A 251 -9.94 -7.92 14.89
CA GLY A 251 -11.35 -7.69 14.64
C GLY A 251 -12.24 -7.77 15.89
N VAL A 252 -13.52 -7.79 15.65
CA VAL A 252 -14.59 -8.13 16.58
C VAL A 252 -15.17 -9.48 16.14
N LEU A 253 -15.41 -10.38 17.08
CA LEU A 253 -15.91 -11.71 16.81
C LEU A 253 -17.29 -11.65 16.13
N VAL A 254 -17.54 -12.59 15.23
CA VAL A 254 -18.77 -12.68 14.44
C VAL A 254 -19.32 -14.12 14.48
N ASP A 255 -20.62 -14.25 14.22
CA ASP A 255 -21.23 -15.52 13.91
C ASP A 255 -20.91 -16.00 12.47
N ASN A 256 -21.37 -17.18 12.10
CA ASN A 256 -21.17 -17.72 10.74
C ASN A 256 -21.85 -16.89 9.66
N ALA A 257 -22.91 -16.16 9.99
CA ALA A 257 -23.62 -15.26 9.10
C ALA A 257 -22.94 -13.87 8.96
N GLY A 258 -21.87 -13.62 9.72
CA GLY A 258 -21.11 -12.38 9.71
C GLY A 258 -21.75 -11.26 10.50
N ASN A 259 -22.59 -11.58 11.51
CA ASN A 259 -23.06 -10.58 12.47
C ASN A 259 -22.01 -10.40 13.56
N PHE A 260 -21.71 -9.16 13.92
CA PHE A 260 -20.88 -8.89 15.09
C PHE A 260 -21.59 -9.37 16.36
N LEU A 261 -20.86 -10.11 17.20
CA LEU A 261 -21.41 -10.64 18.46
C LEU A 261 -21.53 -9.56 19.56
N THR A 262 -20.86 -8.42 19.35
CA THR A 262 -20.91 -7.27 20.26
C THR A 262 -20.69 -5.98 19.48
N SER A 263 -20.69 -4.84 20.19
CA SER A 263 -20.42 -3.53 19.59
C SER A 263 -19.08 -3.49 18.87
N ILE A 264 -19.00 -2.84 17.72
CA ILE A 264 -17.72 -2.58 17.00
C ILE A 264 -16.71 -1.78 17.84
N ARG A 265 -17.15 -1.16 18.92
CA ARG A 265 -16.27 -0.47 19.89
C ARG A 265 -15.53 -1.42 20.81
N TRP A 266 -15.95 -2.70 20.90
CA TRP A 266 -15.28 -3.71 21.72
C TRP A 266 -13.85 -3.93 21.23
N ASN A 267 -12.93 -4.11 22.17
CA ASN A 267 -11.52 -4.33 21.88
C ASN A 267 -10.99 -5.46 22.79
N ALA A 268 -10.17 -6.32 22.27
CA ALA A 268 -9.53 -7.39 23.05
C ALA A 268 -8.39 -6.87 23.92
N ASN A 269 -7.89 -5.68 23.65
CA ASN A 269 -6.69 -5.12 24.25
C ASN A 269 -6.99 -4.33 25.53
N GLU A 270 -6.09 -4.43 26.50
CA GLU A 270 -6.03 -3.56 27.67
C GLU A 270 -5.51 -2.15 27.26
N LYS A 271 -5.70 -1.17 28.14
CA LYS A 271 -5.21 0.19 27.88
C LYS A 271 -3.67 0.27 27.80
N THR A 272 -3.00 -0.66 28.50
CA THR A 272 -1.53 -0.76 28.51
C THR A 272 -0.94 -1.47 27.29
N ASP A 273 -1.78 -2.13 26.48
CA ASP A 273 -1.33 -2.77 25.26
C ASP A 273 -0.90 -1.73 24.22
N PHE A 274 0.09 -2.05 23.40
CA PHE A 274 0.59 -1.14 22.38
C PHE A 274 1.22 -1.88 21.21
N LEU A 275 1.29 -1.16 20.09
CA LEU A 275 2.12 -1.45 18.94
C LEU A 275 2.81 -0.14 18.53
N ASN A 276 4.13 -0.10 18.60
CA ASN A 276 4.93 1.06 18.21
C ASN A 276 5.84 0.69 17.06
N LEU A 277 5.93 1.56 16.07
CA LEU A 277 6.87 1.48 14.95
C LEU A 277 7.78 2.69 14.96
N ARG A 278 9.09 2.45 14.93
CA ARG A 278 10.12 3.45 14.58
C ARG A 278 10.83 3.02 13.33
N SER A 279 10.86 3.87 12.34
CA SER A 279 11.45 3.54 11.04
C SER A 279 12.20 4.72 10.46
N GLN A 280 13.26 4.41 9.72
CA GLN A 280 14.09 5.36 8.97
C GLN A 280 14.31 4.80 7.57
N ALA A 281 14.21 5.64 6.57
CA ALA A 281 14.51 5.30 5.18
C ALA A 281 15.43 6.38 4.59
N TYR A 282 16.47 5.95 3.90
CA TYR A 282 17.45 6.80 3.23
C TYR A 282 17.55 6.35 1.78
N GLN A 283 17.55 7.30 0.86
CA GLN A 283 17.58 7.01 -0.56
C GLN A 283 18.50 7.99 -1.28
N ALA A 284 19.26 7.48 -2.24
CA ALA A 284 19.95 8.29 -3.24
C ALA A 284 19.59 7.75 -4.63
N ARG A 285 19.24 8.64 -5.55
CA ARG A 285 18.90 8.31 -6.94
C ARG A 285 19.58 9.27 -7.88
N TYR A 286 20.24 8.72 -8.89
CA TYR A 286 20.83 9.49 -9.97
C TYR A 286 20.13 9.13 -11.29
N ALA A 287 19.68 10.14 -12.03
CA ALA A 287 19.06 9.96 -13.33
C ALA A 287 19.71 10.94 -14.32
N THR A 288 19.99 10.48 -15.54
CA THR A 288 20.58 11.30 -16.60
C THR A 288 20.13 10.83 -17.97
N ALA A 289 20.15 11.73 -18.95
CA ALA A 289 20.08 11.42 -20.35
C ALA A 289 21.49 11.51 -20.98
N ILE A 290 21.88 10.53 -21.74
CA ILE A 290 23.15 10.48 -22.47
C ILE A 290 22.82 10.69 -23.95
N GLY A 291 22.94 11.92 -24.42
CA GLY A 291 22.41 12.35 -25.71
C GLY A 291 20.88 12.23 -25.74
N GLU A 292 20.30 12.12 -26.94
CA GLU A 292 18.83 12.09 -27.11
C GLU A 292 18.22 10.69 -27.02
N ARG A 293 19.04 9.64 -27.08
CA ARG A 293 18.58 8.25 -27.28
C ARG A 293 18.78 7.33 -26.09
N VAL A 294 19.61 7.71 -25.11
CA VAL A 294 19.92 6.85 -23.96
C VAL A 294 19.55 7.57 -22.67
N THR A 295 18.84 6.87 -21.79
CA THR A 295 18.62 7.33 -20.41
C THR A 295 19.21 6.31 -19.43
N PHE A 296 19.74 6.79 -18.35
CA PHE A 296 20.27 5.98 -17.26
C PHE A 296 19.67 6.44 -15.92
N ASP A 297 19.32 5.48 -15.08
CA ASP A 297 18.77 5.70 -13.75
C ASP A 297 19.38 4.65 -12.79
N ALA A 298 19.91 5.10 -11.67
CA ALA A 298 20.44 4.22 -10.62
C ALA A 298 19.98 4.72 -9.24
N GLY A 299 19.73 3.79 -8.35
CA GLY A 299 19.26 4.10 -7.01
C GLY A 299 19.78 3.15 -5.95
N VAL A 300 19.98 3.69 -4.76
CA VAL A 300 20.22 2.98 -3.52
C VAL A 300 19.18 3.39 -2.50
N ARG A 301 18.61 2.40 -1.79
CA ARG A 301 17.67 2.62 -0.71
C ARG A 301 18.03 1.73 0.46
N TYR A 302 18.24 2.34 1.62
CA TYR A 302 18.42 1.66 2.90
C TYR A 302 17.26 1.99 3.82
N PHE A 303 16.74 1.01 4.54
CA PHE A 303 15.77 1.25 5.60
C PHE A 303 16.12 0.44 6.85
N LYS A 304 15.70 0.97 7.98
CA LYS A 304 15.75 0.32 9.27
C LYS A 304 14.44 0.60 10.00
N ALA A 305 13.81 -0.45 10.51
CA ALA A 305 12.57 -0.34 11.26
C ALA A 305 12.62 -1.22 12.50
N THR A 306 11.94 -0.81 13.57
CA THR A 306 11.71 -1.63 14.76
C THR A 306 10.24 -1.50 15.16
N GLU A 307 9.55 -2.63 15.11
CA GLU A 307 8.19 -2.76 15.67
C GLU A 307 8.30 -3.40 17.05
N THR A 308 7.74 -2.72 18.05
CA THR A 308 7.65 -3.23 19.42
C THR A 308 6.18 -3.32 19.81
N GLN A 309 5.73 -4.45 20.35
CA GLN A 309 4.33 -4.65 20.70
C GLN A 309 4.17 -5.52 21.92
N GLN A 310 3.23 -5.10 22.79
CA GLN A 310 2.71 -5.89 23.90
C GLN A 310 1.20 -5.85 23.82
N TYR A 311 0.54 -6.99 23.79
CA TYR A 311 -0.89 -7.02 23.52
C TYR A 311 -1.57 -8.32 23.87
N HIS A 312 -2.88 -8.22 24.17
CA HIS A 312 -3.77 -9.35 24.32
C HIS A 312 -4.35 -9.79 22.99
N GLU A 313 -4.01 -11.01 22.56
CA GLU A 313 -4.51 -11.63 21.33
C GLU A 313 -5.77 -12.44 21.63
N PRO A 314 -6.91 -12.18 20.95
CA PRO A 314 -8.11 -12.99 21.11
C PRO A 314 -7.90 -14.39 20.54
N ARG A 315 -8.37 -15.42 21.27
CA ARG A 315 -8.22 -16.85 20.95
C ARG A 315 -9.58 -17.53 20.73
N GLY A 316 -10.62 -16.76 20.37
CA GLY A 316 -11.98 -17.24 20.18
C GLY A 316 -12.78 -17.29 21.49
N LEU A 317 -14.03 -17.70 21.35
CA LEU A 317 -14.95 -17.85 22.48
C LEU A 317 -14.51 -18.97 23.42
N ASP A 318 -14.84 -18.80 24.69
CA ASP A 318 -14.72 -19.87 25.69
C ASP A 318 -15.84 -20.88 25.42
N PRO A 319 -15.52 -22.19 25.24
CA PRO A 319 -16.54 -23.22 25.01
C PRO A 319 -17.55 -23.39 26.17
N ALA A 320 -17.13 -23.10 27.41
CA ALA A 320 -17.98 -23.20 28.60
C ALA A 320 -18.84 -21.93 28.82
N ASN A 321 -18.40 -20.79 28.31
CA ASN A 321 -19.15 -19.52 28.43
C ASN A 321 -18.97 -18.68 27.16
N PRO A 322 -19.91 -18.72 26.21
CA PRO A 322 -19.81 -17.99 24.94
C PRO A 322 -19.81 -16.46 25.05
N ASP A 323 -20.06 -15.88 26.22
CA ASP A 323 -19.86 -14.45 26.45
C ASP A 323 -18.40 -14.08 26.69
N LEU A 324 -17.54 -15.06 27.00
CA LEU A 324 -16.13 -14.83 27.26
C LEU A 324 -15.26 -15.09 26.04
N VAL A 325 -14.37 -14.16 25.73
CA VAL A 325 -13.30 -14.30 24.75
C VAL A 325 -12.02 -14.68 25.47
N ARG A 326 -11.49 -15.86 25.18
CA ARG A 326 -10.17 -16.27 25.66
C ARG A 326 -9.10 -15.42 25.06
N ARG A 327 -8.07 -15.11 25.83
CA ARG A 327 -6.93 -14.30 25.37
C ARG A 327 -5.61 -14.99 25.68
N GLU A 328 -4.58 -14.68 24.92
CA GLU A 328 -3.18 -14.88 25.28
C GLU A 328 -2.48 -13.52 25.25
N PHE A 329 -1.42 -13.35 26.03
CA PHE A 329 -0.61 -12.14 25.99
C PHE A 329 0.68 -12.41 25.19
N ARG A 330 1.05 -11.46 24.37
CA ARG A 330 2.25 -11.50 23.53
C ARG A 330 3.12 -10.27 23.76
N ASP A 331 4.41 -10.52 23.93
CA ASP A 331 5.47 -9.52 24.00
C ASP A 331 6.43 -9.77 22.85
N GLN A 332 6.53 -8.82 21.91
CA GLN A 332 7.25 -9.00 20.65
C GLN A 332 8.06 -7.78 20.29
N VAL A 333 9.30 -8.01 19.80
CA VAL A 333 10.15 -6.98 19.22
C VAL A 333 10.64 -7.49 17.86
N ARG A 334 10.45 -6.68 16.83
CA ARG A 334 10.82 -7.01 15.45
C ARG A 334 11.71 -5.92 14.85
N PRO A 335 13.04 -5.96 15.01
CA PRO A 335 13.95 -5.15 14.23
C PRO A 335 14.12 -5.73 12.82
N VAL A 336 14.06 -4.87 11.82
CA VAL A 336 14.27 -5.19 10.40
C VAL A 336 15.17 -4.13 9.78
N HIS A 337 16.05 -4.51 8.89
CA HIS A 337 16.78 -3.59 8.03
C HIS A 337 17.01 -4.22 6.67
N GLY A 338 17.05 -3.38 5.65
CA GLY A 338 17.27 -3.84 4.28
C GLY A 338 17.98 -2.79 3.43
N LEU A 339 18.71 -3.29 2.45
CA LEU A 339 19.40 -2.49 1.43
C LEU A 339 18.95 -2.94 0.05
N SER A 340 18.56 -1.99 -0.78
CA SER A 340 18.16 -2.19 -2.17
C SER A 340 19.06 -1.35 -3.08
N LEU A 341 19.55 -1.97 -4.14
CA LEU A 341 20.28 -1.31 -5.23
C LEU A 341 19.51 -1.56 -6.53
N MET A 342 19.45 -0.59 -7.42
CA MET A 342 18.94 -0.77 -8.78
C MET A 342 19.71 0.07 -9.77
N ALA A 343 19.74 -0.39 -11.02
CA ALA A 343 20.19 0.38 -12.16
C ALA A 343 19.35 0.01 -13.38
N ASN A 344 18.94 1.01 -14.16
CA ASN A 344 18.15 0.84 -15.37
C ASN A 344 18.75 1.70 -16.48
N MET A 345 18.73 1.20 -17.70
CA MET A 345 19.13 1.92 -18.91
C MET A 345 18.06 1.72 -19.99
N THR A 346 17.74 2.78 -20.66
CA THR A 346 16.89 2.73 -21.86
C THR A 346 17.69 3.26 -23.05
N ALA A 347 17.61 2.56 -24.18
CA ALA A 347 18.25 2.98 -25.43
C ALA A 347 17.26 2.86 -26.57
N ARG A 348 17.15 3.92 -27.40
CA ARG A 348 16.39 3.90 -28.66
C ARG A 348 17.33 3.70 -29.82
N VAL A 349 17.05 2.66 -30.61
CA VAL A 349 17.89 2.26 -31.75
C VAL A 349 16.99 1.96 -32.94
N ASP A 350 17.35 2.47 -34.12
CA ASP A 350 16.67 2.13 -35.36
C ASP A 350 17.35 0.88 -35.97
N ILE A 351 16.61 -0.20 -36.10
CA ILE A 351 17.06 -1.44 -36.71
C ILE A 351 16.21 -1.71 -37.94
N LEU A 352 16.82 -1.71 -39.11
CA LEU A 352 16.13 -1.92 -40.42
C LEU A 352 14.93 -1.00 -40.65
N GLY A 353 14.98 0.23 -40.17
CA GLY A 353 13.91 1.23 -40.31
C GLY A 353 12.78 1.09 -39.28
N VAL A 354 12.95 0.25 -38.26
CA VAL A 354 12.01 0.07 -37.16
C VAL A 354 12.65 0.57 -35.85
N GLU A 355 11.94 1.40 -35.10
CA GLU A 355 12.41 1.88 -33.81
C GLU A 355 12.27 0.77 -32.76
N HIS A 356 13.37 0.47 -32.11
CA HIS A 356 13.48 -0.38 -30.95
C HIS A 356 13.79 0.46 -29.71
N LYS A 357 13.02 0.31 -28.64
CA LYS A 357 13.30 0.87 -27.33
C LYS A 357 13.70 -0.25 -26.39
N PHE A 358 14.99 -0.49 -26.30
CA PHE A 358 15.55 -1.45 -25.34
C PHE A 358 15.52 -0.86 -23.94
N GLN A 359 15.12 -1.66 -22.97
CA GLN A 359 15.21 -1.36 -21.55
C GLN A 359 15.89 -2.51 -20.84
N ALA A 360 17.04 -2.25 -20.23
CA ALA A 360 17.78 -3.21 -19.44
C ALA A 360 17.90 -2.72 -18.00
N GLY A 361 17.88 -3.63 -17.06
CA GLY A 361 18.07 -3.26 -15.67
C GLY A 361 18.53 -4.42 -14.81
N ALA A 362 19.09 -4.08 -13.65
CA ALA A 362 19.48 -5.02 -12.62
C ALA A 362 19.13 -4.47 -11.24
N ASP A 363 18.82 -5.36 -10.32
CA ASP A 363 18.55 -5.02 -8.93
C ASP A 363 19.13 -6.05 -7.96
N TRP A 364 19.42 -5.56 -6.77
CA TRP A 364 19.87 -6.36 -5.65
C TRP A 364 19.17 -5.91 -4.37
N TYR A 365 18.79 -6.88 -3.53
CA TYR A 365 18.14 -6.67 -2.26
C TYR A 365 18.63 -7.64 -1.21
N ASP A 366 18.95 -7.14 -0.01
CA ASP A 366 19.30 -7.94 1.16
C ASP A 366 18.56 -7.38 2.38
N GLU A 367 17.70 -8.21 2.99
CA GLU A 367 16.94 -7.87 4.19
C GLU A 367 17.22 -8.87 5.29
N LYS A 368 17.38 -8.36 6.51
CA LYS A 368 17.44 -9.14 7.73
C LYS A 368 16.32 -8.71 8.67
N SER A 369 15.54 -9.67 9.14
CA SER A 369 14.46 -9.49 10.10
C SER A 369 14.66 -10.43 11.29
N LEU A 370 14.52 -9.88 12.50
CA LEU A 370 14.46 -10.67 13.73
C LEU A 370 13.06 -10.55 14.32
N LEU A 371 12.53 -11.61 14.88
CA LEU A 371 11.35 -11.59 15.73
C LEU A 371 11.68 -12.22 17.07
N ASN A 372 11.80 -11.42 18.09
CA ASN A 372 11.88 -11.87 19.47
C ASN A 372 10.47 -11.90 20.05
N SER A 373 10.04 -13.04 20.58
CA SER A 373 8.66 -13.25 21.01
C SER A 373 8.56 -14.03 22.31
N ARG A 374 7.70 -13.58 23.22
CA ARG A 374 7.20 -14.31 24.38
C ARG A 374 5.69 -14.43 24.29
N ILE A 375 5.14 -15.57 24.65
CA ILE A 375 3.70 -15.81 24.60
C ILE A 375 3.24 -16.43 25.92
N LEU A 376 2.47 -15.67 26.69
CA LEU A 376 1.82 -16.12 27.91
C LEU A 376 0.42 -16.64 27.53
N ARG A 377 0.16 -17.95 27.74
CA ARG A 377 -1.14 -18.58 27.45
C ARG A 377 -1.95 -18.90 28.69
N ALA A 378 -1.27 -19.35 29.75
CA ALA A 378 -1.93 -19.77 30.97
C ALA A 378 -2.27 -18.59 31.89
N GLY A 379 -3.47 -18.58 32.44
CA GLY A 379 -3.91 -17.63 33.44
C GLY A 379 -4.14 -16.20 32.92
N VAL A 380 -4.18 -15.99 31.59
CA VAL A 380 -4.58 -14.72 31.00
C VAL A 380 -6.09 -14.53 31.14
N THR A 381 -6.51 -13.39 31.67
CA THR A 381 -7.93 -13.12 31.92
C THR A 381 -8.73 -13.05 30.62
N SER A 382 -9.80 -13.86 30.52
CA SER A 382 -10.78 -13.76 29.44
C SER A 382 -11.57 -12.45 29.55
N LEU A 383 -12.09 -11.93 28.43
CA LEU A 383 -12.82 -10.69 28.37
C LEU A 383 -14.26 -10.93 27.91
N SER A 384 -15.25 -10.40 28.64
CA SER A 384 -16.65 -10.50 28.29
C SER A 384 -16.98 -9.67 27.01
N LEU A 385 -17.85 -10.21 26.16
CA LEU A 385 -18.40 -9.51 25.01
C LEU A 385 -19.46 -8.50 25.42
N SER A 386 -20.34 -8.87 26.35
CA SER A 386 -21.48 -8.06 26.79
C SER A 386 -21.08 -6.98 27.80
N ASN A 387 -20.18 -7.29 28.74
CA ASN A 387 -19.73 -6.39 29.79
C ASN A 387 -18.20 -6.46 30.00
N PRO A 388 -17.39 -5.93 29.07
CA PRO A 388 -15.93 -6.01 29.17
C PRO A 388 -15.40 -5.18 30.34
N VAL A 389 -14.67 -5.85 31.25
CA VAL A 389 -13.95 -5.22 32.38
C VAL A 389 -12.47 -5.24 32.05
N TYR A 390 -11.91 -4.07 31.83
CA TYR A 390 -10.49 -3.86 31.55
C TYR A 390 -9.70 -3.61 32.84
N GLY A 391 -8.38 -3.84 32.80
CA GLY A 391 -7.46 -3.65 33.93
C GLY A 391 -6.88 -4.93 34.50
N PRO A 392 -7.63 -6.05 34.68
CA PRO A 392 -7.06 -7.29 35.24
C PRO A 392 -5.91 -7.90 34.41
N GLY A 393 -5.84 -7.60 33.09
CA GLY A 393 -4.77 -8.07 32.21
C GLY A 393 -3.51 -7.20 32.22
N GLU A 394 -3.50 -6.02 32.87
CA GLU A 394 -2.36 -5.10 32.82
C GLU A 394 -1.07 -5.66 33.46
N GLY A 395 -1.19 -6.67 34.34
CA GLY A 395 -0.06 -7.37 34.95
C GLY A 395 0.56 -8.48 34.10
N ASP A 396 -0.03 -8.81 32.93
CA ASP A 396 0.40 -9.97 32.12
C ASP A 396 1.75 -9.73 31.45
N ALA A 397 2.14 -8.48 31.19
CA ALA A 397 3.46 -8.13 30.69
C ALA A 397 4.58 -8.56 31.64
N ALA A 398 4.44 -8.33 32.96
CA ALA A 398 5.42 -8.74 33.96
C ALA A 398 5.51 -10.28 34.04
N ARG A 399 4.38 -10.97 33.95
CA ARG A 399 4.32 -12.45 33.93
C ARG A 399 4.97 -13.02 32.66
N ALA A 400 4.73 -12.43 31.50
CA ALA A 400 5.32 -12.83 30.23
C ALA A 400 6.84 -12.63 30.22
N ALA A 401 7.35 -11.60 30.90
CA ALA A 401 8.78 -11.31 31.00
C ALA A 401 9.58 -12.46 31.66
N LEU A 402 8.94 -13.29 32.48
CA LEU A 402 9.54 -14.46 33.12
C LEU A 402 9.65 -15.68 32.21
N LEU A 403 8.98 -15.65 31.04
CA LEU A 403 8.99 -16.77 30.12
C LEU A 403 10.24 -16.75 29.22
N PRO A 404 10.67 -17.91 28.71
CA PRO A 404 11.71 -17.97 27.69
C PRO A 404 11.26 -17.21 26.45
N PHE A 405 12.21 -16.57 25.77
CA PHE A 405 11.94 -15.92 24.50
C PHE A 405 12.35 -16.80 23.32
N THR A 406 11.55 -16.77 22.28
CA THR A 406 11.87 -17.35 20.97
C THR A 406 12.34 -16.26 20.04
N THR A 407 13.47 -16.47 19.38
CA THR A 407 13.98 -15.60 18.33
C THR A 407 13.87 -16.33 16.99
N THR A 408 13.19 -15.70 16.03
CA THR A 408 13.22 -16.11 14.63
C THR A 408 14.07 -15.10 13.86
N ASP A 409 15.19 -15.57 13.27
CA ASP A 409 16.07 -14.78 12.41
C ASP A 409 15.76 -15.16 10.96
N THR A 410 15.33 -14.20 10.16
CA THR A 410 15.00 -14.37 8.74
C THR A 410 15.90 -13.50 7.90
N ARG A 411 16.47 -14.07 6.84
CA ARG A 411 17.24 -13.35 5.84
C ARG A 411 16.68 -13.60 4.45
N THR A 412 16.52 -12.55 3.70
CA THR A 412 16.02 -12.56 2.32
C THR A 412 17.00 -11.86 1.41
N LYS A 413 17.52 -12.56 0.40
CA LYS A 413 18.36 -11.96 -0.64
C LYS A 413 17.74 -12.19 -2.01
N ARG A 414 17.76 -11.15 -2.82
CA ARG A 414 17.25 -11.15 -4.20
C ARG A 414 18.28 -10.50 -5.12
N LYS A 415 18.48 -11.09 -6.30
CA LYS A 415 19.32 -10.53 -7.38
C LYS A 415 18.59 -10.79 -8.67
N GLY A 416 18.38 -9.75 -9.46
CA GLY A 416 17.69 -9.89 -10.73
C GLY A 416 18.33 -9.04 -11.81
N ALA A 417 18.20 -9.50 -13.05
CA ALA A 417 18.52 -8.73 -14.24
C ALA A 417 17.48 -8.97 -15.31
N TYR A 418 17.09 -7.92 -16.03
CA TYR A 418 16.06 -8.02 -17.06
C TYR A 418 16.44 -7.26 -18.32
N LEU A 419 15.85 -7.70 -19.43
CA LEU A 419 15.86 -7.03 -20.71
C LEU A 419 14.47 -7.03 -21.30
N GLN A 420 14.04 -5.88 -21.80
CA GLN A 420 12.80 -5.69 -22.56
C GLN A 420 13.11 -4.97 -23.85
N ASP A 421 12.45 -5.36 -24.93
CA ASP A 421 12.40 -4.61 -26.17
C ASP A 421 10.95 -4.18 -26.46
N GLN A 422 10.77 -2.92 -26.79
CA GLN A 422 9.52 -2.35 -27.27
C GLN A 422 9.75 -1.92 -28.72
N ILE A 423 9.09 -2.58 -29.65
CA ILE A 423 9.28 -2.46 -31.08
C ILE A 423 8.13 -1.64 -31.68
N SER A 424 8.41 -0.48 -32.22
CA SER A 424 7.45 0.35 -32.94
C SER A 424 7.34 -0.13 -34.40
N VAL A 425 6.61 -1.25 -34.60
CA VAL A 425 6.47 -1.88 -35.94
C VAL A 425 5.84 -0.90 -36.94
N THR A 426 4.86 -0.12 -36.49
CA THR A 426 4.28 1.01 -37.20
C THR A 426 3.91 2.08 -36.18
N GLU A 427 3.48 3.27 -36.63
CA GLU A 427 2.94 4.29 -35.71
C GLU A 427 1.73 3.77 -34.89
N ALA A 428 1.01 2.79 -35.43
CA ALA A 428 -0.18 2.23 -34.79
C ALA A 428 0.09 0.92 -34.02
N LEU A 429 1.22 0.23 -34.21
CA LEU A 429 1.47 -1.10 -33.65
C LEU A 429 2.78 -1.15 -32.89
N LEU A 430 2.70 -1.37 -31.59
CA LEU A 430 3.81 -1.65 -30.70
C LEU A 430 3.81 -3.12 -30.28
N LEU A 431 4.95 -3.79 -30.34
CA LEU A 431 5.16 -5.11 -29.75
C LEU A 431 6.12 -4.97 -28.56
N VAL A 432 5.86 -5.72 -27.52
CA VAL A 432 6.68 -5.72 -26.30
C VAL A 432 7.06 -7.14 -25.96
N GLY A 433 8.35 -7.40 -25.75
CA GLY A 433 8.88 -8.67 -25.28
C GLY A 433 9.93 -8.46 -24.21
N GLY A 434 9.92 -9.27 -23.17
CA GLY A 434 10.89 -9.12 -22.09
C GLY A 434 11.15 -10.43 -21.34
N VAL A 435 12.35 -10.54 -20.81
CA VAL A 435 12.85 -11.67 -20.00
C VAL A 435 13.56 -11.13 -18.78
N ARG A 436 13.39 -11.81 -17.66
CA ARG A 436 14.11 -11.55 -16.41
C ARG A 436 14.60 -12.85 -15.81
N TYR A 437 15.83 -12.84 -15.33
CA TYR A 437 16.42 -13.87 -14.49
C TYR A 437 16.51 -13.36 -13.06
N ASP A 438 16.05 -14.16 -12.10
CA ASP A 438 16.19 -13.90 -10.67
C ASP A 438 16.90 -15.05 -9.96
N LYS A 439 17.80 -14.70 -9.05
CA LYS A 439 18.33 -15.62 -8.05
C LYS A 439 17.90 -15.15 -6.67
N PHE A 440 17.49 -16.09 -5.82
CA PHE A 440 17.09 -15.81 -4.46
C PHE A 440 17.75 -16.77 -3.46
N ASP A 441 18.07 -16.23 -2.28
CA ASP A 441 18.64 -16.97 -1.17
C ASP A 441 17.85 -16.55 0.09
N ASP A 442 17.09 -17.48 0.66
CA ASP A 442 16.30 -17.28 1.87
C ASP A 442 16.81 -18.16 2.99
N GLY A 443 16.80 -17.63 4.20
CA GLY A 443 17.18 -18.40 5.39
C GLY A 443 16.29 -18.04 6.57
N VAL A 444 15.97 -19.04 7.37
CA VAL A 444 15.29 -18.88 8.66
C VAL A 444 15.98 -19.72 9.71
N SER A 445 16.19 -19.16 10.89
CA SER A 445 16.58 -19.94 12.06
C SER A 445 15.76 -19.55 13.26
N THR A 446 15.33 -20.54 14.03
CA THR A 446 14.61 -20.35 15.29
C THR A 446 15.48 -20.78 16.44
N SER A 447 15.54 -19.96 17.48
CA SER A 447 16.24 -20.28 18.72
C SER A 447 15.36 -20.00 19.93
N MET A 448 15.57 -20.73 21.02
CA MET A 448 14.95 -20.52 22.34
C MET A 448 16.04 -20.17 23.33
N ASN A 449 15.94 -19.00 23.96
CA ASN A 449 16.97 -18.44 24.87
C ASN A 449 18.40 -18.50 24.28
N GLY A 450 18.54 -18.25 22.97
CA GLY A 450 19.82 -18.26 22.28
C GLY A 450 20.27 -19.63 21.76
N THR A 451 19.63 -20.75 22.17
CA THR A 451 19.95 -22.08 21.64
C THR A 451 19.14 -22.32 20.35
N VAL A 452 19.83 -22.56 19.23
CA VAL A 452 19.19 -22.82 17.94
C VAL A 452 18.44 -24.14 17.99
N SER A 453 17.12 -24.10 17.72
CA SER A 453 16.23 -25.26 17.68
C SER A 453 15.90 -25.71 16.26
N ALA A 454 15.92 -24.80 15.29
CA ALA A 454 15.68 -25.11 13.87
C ALA A 454 16.42 -24.14 12.96
N ARG A 455 16.87 -24.64 11.81
CA ARG A 455 17.47 -23.82 10.72
C ARG A 455 17.06 -24.41 9.39
N SER A 456 16.63 -23.56 8.47
CA SER A 456 16.38 -23.91 7.07
C SER A 456 16.90 -22.81 6.14
N THR A 457 17.37 -23.23 4.98
CA THR A 457 17.85 -22.33 3.92
C THR A 457 17.31 -22.80 2.59
N TYR A 458 16.98 -21.86 1.72
CA TYR A 458 16.50 -22.14 0.38
C TYR A 458 17.15 -21.19 -0.61
N SER A 459 17.84 -21.75 -1.59
CA SER A 459 18.48 -21.00 -2.68
C SER A 459 18.05 -21.61 -4.00
N ASP A 460 17.51 -20.79 -4.88
CA ASP A 460 17.06 -21.20 -6.22
C ASP A 460 17.07 -20.01 -7.16
N SER A 461 16.68 -20.24 -8.42
CA SER A 461 16.56 -19.22 -9.45
C SER A 461 15.35 -19.49 -10.33
N ASP A 462 14.81 -18.45 -10.94
CA ASP A 462 13.71 -18.57 -11.89
C ASP A 462 13.86 -17.56 -13.03
N VAL A 463 13.21 -17.85 -14.15
CA VAL A 463 13.13 -16.98 -15.32
C VAL A 463 11.68 -16.62 -15.57
N THR A 464 11.37 -15.34 -15.64
CA THR A 464 10.05 -14.85 -15.99
C THR A 464 10.05 -14.14 -17.32
N PHE A 465 8.96 -14.31 -18.06
CA PHE A 465 8.75 -13.71 -19.37
C PHE A 465 7.54 -12.79 -19.36
N ARG A 466 7.56 -11.84 -20.27
CA ARG A 466 6.43 -10.98 -20.60
C ARG A 466 6.38 -10.78 -22.11
N GLY A 467 5.17 -10.81 -22.68
CA GLY A 467 4.94 -10.47 -24.07
C GLY A 467 3.63 -9.71 -24.22
N GLY A 468 3.56 -8.81 -25.19
CA GLY A 468 2.33 -8.07 -25.43
C GLY A 468 2.38 -7.27 -26.74
N ALA A 469 1.20 -6.83 -27.14
CA ALA A 469 1.00 -5.96 -28.29
C ALA A 469 0.07 -4.81 -27.90
N VAL A 470 0.34 -3.63 -28.46
CA VAL A 470 -0.49 -2.44 -28.34
C VAL A 470 -0.83 -1.95 -29.73
N PHE A 471 -2.12 -1.87 -30.02
CA PHE A 471 -2.63 -1.34 -31.29
C PHE A 471 -3.37 -0.03 -31.07
N LYS A 472 -2.88 1.04 -31.71
CA LYS A 472 -3.42 2.39 -31.63
C LYS A 472 -4.00 2.81 -32.98
N PRO A 473 -5.27 2.52 -33.25
CA PRO A 473 -5.93 2.99 -34.48
C PRO A 473 -6.00 4.51 -34.55
N ARG A 474 -5.93 5.17 -33.39
CA ARG A 474 -5.83 6.61 -33.16
C ARG A 474 -4.88 6.88 -31.97
N LYS A 475 -4.28 8.05 -31.91
CA LYS A 475 -3.35 8.42 -30.81
C LYS A 475 -4.01 8.40 -29.43
N ASP A 476 -5.32 8.62 -29.38
CA ASP A 476 -6.13 8.70 -28.14
C ASP A 476 -6.88 7.39 -27.80
N VAL A 477 -6.68 6.31 -28.59
CA VAL A 477 -7.28 4.98 -28.32
C VAL A 477 -6.22 3.91 -28.51
N SER A 478 -6.07 3.06 -27.51
CA SER A 478 -5.09 1.96 -27.47
C SER A 478 -5.78 0.66 -27.07
N PHE A 479 -5.74 -0.35 -27.93
CA PHE A 479 -6.10 -1.73 -27.62
C PHE A 479 -4.83 -2.49 -27.28
N TYR A 480 -4.89 -3.36 -26.28
CA TYR A 480 -3.73 -4.19 -25.94
C TYR A 480 -4.12 -5.62 -25.60
N ALA A 481 -3.16 -6.51 -25.79
CA ALA A 481 -3.19 -7.86 -25.29
C ALA A 481 -1.81 -8.21 -24.73
N SER A 482 -1.77 -8.95 -23.61
CA SER A 482 -0.51 -9.36 -23.00
C SER A 482 -0.59 -10.70 -22.30
N TRP A 483 0.57 -11.33 -22.20
CA TRP A 483 0.86 -12.45 -21.36
C TRP A 483 2.02 -12.08 -20.42
N SER A 484 1.90 -12.39 -19.14
CA SER A 484 2.92 -12.08 -18.13
C SER A 484 3.01 -13.16 -17.06
N GLN A 485 4.20 -13.31 -16.50
CA GLN A 485 4.52 -14.28 -15.47
C GLN A 485 4.98 -13.60 -14.17
N SER A 486 4.81 -14.30 -13.06
CA SER A 486 5.46 -14.04 -11.78
C SER A 486 5.78 -15.36 -11.10
N PHE A 487 6.70 -15.32 -10.14
CA PHE A 487 6.93 -16.40 -9.22
C PHE A 487 7.09 -15.88 -7.80
N GLU A 488 6.89 -16.76 -6.83
CA GLU A 488 7.08 -16.50 -5.40
C GLU A 488 7.88 -17.64 -4.79
N PRO A 489 9.08 -17.40 -4.20
CA PRO A 489 9.76 -18.43 -3.43
C PRO A 489 8.85 -18.99 -2.34
N GLN A 490 8.87 -20.30 -2.14
CA GLN A 490 8.22 -20.92 -0.99
C GLN A 490 8.91 -20.48 0.31
N ALA A 491 8.23 -20.56 1.45
CA ALA A 491 8.83 -20.17 2.71
C ALA A 491 10.05 -21.07 3.03
N ALA A 492 11.16 -20.45 3.47
CA ALA A 492 12.38 -21.20 3.80
C ALA A 492 12.14 -22.25 4.90
N ALA A 493 11.18 -22.02 5.80
CA ALA A 493 10.80 -22.97 6.85
C ALA A 493 10.26 -24.29 6.29
N ASP A 494 9.56 -24.24 5.14
CA ASP A 494 8.92 -25.39 4.51
C ASP A 494 9.88 -26.20 3.62
N GLN A 495 11.12 -25.72 3.44
CA GLN A 495 12.12 -26.35 2.57
C GLN A 495 12.93 -27.48 3.26
N ASN A 496 12.53 -27.92 4.43
CA ASN A 496 13.21 -29.01 5.11
C ASN A 496 12.80 -30.38 4.55
N SER A 497 13.69 -31.38 4.68
CA SER A 497 13.46 -32.74 4.18
C SER A 497 12.31 -33.44 4.90
N ASP A 498 12.06 -33.11 6.17
CA ASP A 498 10.99 -33.75 6.95
C ASP A 498 9.60 -33.30 6.45
N ALA A 499 9.52 -32.13 5.83
CA ALA A 499 8.31 -31.67 5.17
C ALA A 499 8.19 -32.13 3.69
N GLY A 500 9.20 -32.89 3.17
CA GLY A 500 9.24 -33.32 1.77
C GLY A 500 9.95 -32.35 0.82
N GLY A 501 10.55 -31.28 1.36
CA GLY A 501 11.29 -30.26 0.57
C GLY A 501 12.62 -30.76 -0.02
N PRO A 502 13.29 -29.97 -0.90
CA PRO A 502 12.89 -28.62 -1.30
C PRO A 502 11.79 -28.59 -2.39
N PHE A 503 11.00 -27.50 -2.38
CA PHE A 503 9.91 -27.29 -3.32
C PHE A 503 10.21 -26.15 -4.29
N ALA A 504 9.78 -26.33 -5.55
CA ALA A 504 9.82 -25.25 -6.55
C ALA A 504 8.95 -24.06 -6.14
N PRO A 505 9.28 -22.84 -6.63
CA PRO A 505 8.49 -21.65 -6.37
C PRO A 505 7.02 -21.79 -6.78
N VAL A 506 6.17 -21.01 -6.13
CA VAL A 506 4.81 -20.75 -6.60
C VAL A 506 4.90 -19.97 -7.91
N THR A 507 4.12 -20.32 -8.92
CA THR A 507 4.11 -19.64 -10.22
C THR A 507 2.77 -18.94 -10.45
N GLY A 508 2.82 -17.79 -11.13
CA GLY A 508 1.66 -17.04 -11.57
C GLY A 508 1.73 -16.73 -13.06
N ASN A 509 0.65 -17.00 -13.79
CA ASN A 509 0.53 -16.69 -15.22
C ASN A 509 -0.74 -15.91 -15.47
N GLN A 510 -0.67 -14.86 -16.31
CA GLN A 510 -1.80 -14.03 -16.68
C GLN A 510 -1.90 -13.89 -18.19
N LEU A 511 -3.14 -13.96 -18.68
CA LEU A 511 -3.55 -13.41 -19.96
C LEU A 511 -4.46 -12.21 -19.69
N GLU A 512 -4.19 -11.07 -20.33
CA GLU A 512 -4.96 -9.84 -20.20
C GLU A 512 -5.17 -9.20 -21.57
N GLY A 513 -6.36 -8.65 -21.78
CA GLY A 513 -6.67 -7.81 -22.93
C GLY A 513 -7.47 -6.59 -22.46
N GLY A 514 -7.27 -5.45 -23.12
CA GLY A 514 -7.95 -4.24 -22.69
C GLY A 514 -7.92 -3.12 -23.71
N VAL A 515 -8.58 -2.03 -23.32
CA VAL A 515 -8.62 -0.77 -24.06
C VAL A 515 -8.32 0.39 -23.13
N LYS A 516 -7.49 1.30 -23.59
CA LYS A 516 -7.18 2.57 -22.92
C LYS A 516 -7.56 3.72 -23.83
N THR A 517 -8.08 4.78 -23.25
CA THR A 517 -8.50 5.96 -24.02
C THR A 517 -8.12 7.25 -23.32
N GLN A 518 -7.82 8.29 -24.11
CA GLN A 518 -7.59 9.66 -23.68
C GLN A 518 -8.37 10.61 -24.57
N LEU A 519 -9.70 10.47 -24.60
CA LEU A 519 -10.59 11.19 -25.51
C LEU A 519 -10.83 12.65 -25.10
N PHE A 520 -11.26 13.47 -26.06
CA PHE A 520 -11.61 14.89 -25.86
C PHE A 520 -10.46 15.71 -25.28
N ASP A 521 -9.27 15.64 -25.89
CA ASP A 521 -8.02 16.25 -25.44
C ASP A 521 -7.63 15.81 -24.01
N GLY A 522 -7.87 14.51 -23.71
CA GLY A 522 -7.58 13.88 -22.43
C GLY A 522 -8.56 14.23 -21.31
N ARG A 523 -9.69 14.88 -21.60
CA ARG A 523 -10.76 15.12 -20.64
C ARG A 523 -11.40 13.84 -20.15
N LEU A 524 -11.37 12.78 -20.95
CA LEU A 524 -11.82 11.45 -20.56
C LEU A 524 -10.65 10.48 -20.68
N GLN A 525 -10.19 9.97 -19.55
CA GLN A 525 -9.23 8.88 -19.46
C GLN A 525 -9.95 7.63 -18.95
N ALA A 526 -9.85 6.53 -19.69
CA ALA A 526 -10.42 5.26 -19.25
C ALA A 526 -9.46 4.11 -19.55
N ASN A 527 -9.47 3.12 -18.67
CA ASN A 527 -8.81 1.83 -18.86
C ASN A 527 -9.81 0.72 -18.50
N ALA A 528 -10.15 -0.10 -19.48
CA ALA A 528 -10.99 -1.28 -19.30
C ALA A 528 -10.17 -2.53 -19.65
N ALA A 529 -10.19 -3.54 -18.79
CA ALA A 529 -9.40 -4.77 -18.93
C ALA A 529 -10.21 -6.01 -18.57
N VAL A 530 -9.97 -7.10 -19.30
CA VAL A 530 -10.37 -8.45 -18.94
C VAL A 530 -9.13 -9.29 -18.71
N TYR A 531 -9.17 -10.15 -17.70
CA TYR A 531 -8.00 -10.95 -17.33
C TYR A 531 -8.35 -12.35 -16.89
N ARG A 532 -7.36 -13.24 -16.99
CA ARG A 532 -7.34 -14.56 -16.35
C ARG A 532 -5.96 -14.79 -15.77
N ILE A 533 -5.91 -15.04 -14.44
CA ILE A 533 -4.69 -15.36 -13.69
C ILE A 533 -4.82 -16.80 -13.17
N VAL A 534 -3.75 -17.58 -13.29
CA VAL A 534 -3.62 -18.91 -12.67
C VAL A 534 -2.39 -18.89 -11.78
N ARG A 535 -2.54 -19.27 -10.51
CA ARG A 535 -1.45 -19.42 -9.55
C ARG A 535 -1.37 -20.91 -9.16
N LYS A 536 -0.18 -21.49 -9.26
CA LYS A 536 0.10 -22.93 -9.06
C LYS A 536 1.23 -23.16 -8.06
N ASN A 537 1.44 -24.42 -7.70
CA ASN A 537 2.48 -24.87 -6.76
C ASN A 537 2.29 -24.33 -5.35
N ILE A 538 1.05 -24.08 -4.93
CA ILE A 538 0.75 -23.67 -3.55
C ILE A 538 0.91 -24.90 -2.66
N LEU A 539 1.82 -24.82 -1.66
CA LEU A 539 2.04 -25.91 -0.73
C LEU A 539 0.82 -26.13 0.16
N GLN A 540 0.47 -27.40 0.34
CA GLN A 540 -0.58 -27.88 1.23
C GLN A 540 -0.11 -29.14 1.91
N VAL A 541 -0.58 -29.41 3.13
CA VAL A 541 -0.37 -30.71 3.79
C VAL A 541 -1.00 -31.79 2.92
N ASP A 542 -0.23 -32.83 2.61
CA ASP A 542 -0.72 -33.99 1.92
C ASP A 542 -1.18 -35.05 2.96
N PRO A 543 -2.51 -35.26 3.15
CA PRO A 543 -3.02 -36.14 4.16
C PRO A 543 -2.84 -37.61 3.80
N THR A 544 -2.35 -37.94 2.60
CA THR A 544 -2.07 -39.32 2.16
C THR A 544 -0.67 -39.77 2.59
N LEU A 545 0.17 -38.87 3.06
CA LEU A 545 1.53 -39.13 3.53
C LEU A 545 1.59 -39.07 5.06
N GLU A 546 2.30 -40.02 5.66
CA GLU A 546 2.53 -39.99 7.11
C GLU A 546 3.56 -38.90 7.48
N PRO A 547 3.37 -38.21 8.62
CA PRO A 547 4.34 -37.25 9.12
C PRO A 547 5.71 -37.88 9.35
N VAL A 548 6.78 -37.18 8.94
CA VAL A 548 8.16 -37.58 9.20
C VAL A 548 8.71 -36.76 10.37
N ASN A 549 9.23 -37.45 11.41
CA ASN A 549 9.70 -36.83 12.66
C ASN A 549 8.66 -35.89 13.31
N GLY A 550 7.35 -36.16 13.12
CA GLY A 550 6.27 -35.29 13.61
C GLY A 550 6.00 -34.04 12.79
N VAL A 551 6.57 -33.95 11.59
CA VAL A 551 6.34 -32.87 10.63
C VAL A 551 5.43 -33.39 9.51
N ASP A 552 4.32 -32.69 9.27
CA ASP A 552 3.41 -32.99 8.18
C ASP A 552 4.11 -32.84 6.83
N GLN A 553 3.88 -33.82 5.94
CA GLN A 553 4.40 -33.79 4.58
C GLN A 553 3.62 -32.76 3.75
N LEU A 554 4.33 -31.93 2.98
CA LEU A 554 3.75 -30.94 2.09
C LEU A 554 3.83 -31.41 0.64
N ALA A 555 2.88 -30.95 -0.18
CA ALA A 555 2.89 -31.15 -1.63
C ALA A 555 2.46 -29.87 -2.36
N PRO A 556 3.05 -29.58 -3.57
CA PRO A 556 2.75 -28.35 -4.36
C PRO A 556 1.49 -28.56 -5.25
N ILE A 557 0.37 -28.91 -4.65
CA ILE A 557 -0.87 -29.33 -5.31
C ILE A 557 -1.95 -28.26 -5.35
N GLY A 558 -1.76 -27.15 -4.63
CA GLY A 558 -2.73 -26.06 -4.63
C GLY A 558 -2.70 -25.25 -5.93
N GLU A 559 -3.85 -25.04 -6.53
CA GLU A 559 -4.04 -24.16 -7.69
C GLU A 559 -5.23 -23.22 -7.47
N VAL A 560 -5.09 -21.99 -7.94
CA VAL A 560 -6.14 -20.98 -7.89
C VAL A 560 -6.23 -20.23 -9.20
N THR A 561 -7.46 -20.02 -9.64
CA THR A 561 -7.77 -19.19 -10.81
C THR A 561 -8.55 -17.95 -10.41
N SER A 562 -8.16 -16.78 -10.92
CA SER A 562 -8.89 -15.53 -10.86
C SER A 562 -9.21 -15.05 -12.28
N LYS A 563 -10.47 -14.69 -12.52
CA LYS A 563 -10.94 -14.12 -13.79
C LYS A 563 -11.74 -12.87 -13.50
N GLY A 564 -11.57 -11.84 -14.31
CA GLY A 564 -12.30 -10.62 -14.03
C GLY A 564 -12.35 -9.62 -15.16
N PHE A 565 -13.08 -8.56 -14.86
CA PHE A 565 -13.18 -7.34 -15.63
C PHE A 565 -12.93 -6.15 -14.70
N GLU A 566 -12.17 -5.18 -15.16
CA GLU A 566 -11.91 -3.93 -14.44
C GLU A 566 -12.15 -2.74 -15.35
N LEU A 567 -12.66 -1.66 -14.76
CA LEU A 567 -12.82 -0.36 -15.38
C LEU A 567 -12.33 0.71 -14.41
N ASP A 568 -11.41 1.54 -14.88
CA ASP A 568 -10.98 2.78 -14.22
C ASP A 568 -11.28 3.94 -15.17
N LEU A 569 -12.03 4.93 -14.72
CA LEU A 569 -12.44 6.08 -15.50
C LEU A 569 -12.22 7.36 -14.71
N THR A 570 -11.58 8.34 -15.34
CA THR A 570 -11.49 9.72 -14.86
C THR A 570 -11.96 10.64 -15.97
N THR A 571 -12.89 11.54 -15.69
CA THR A 571 -13.41 12.45 -16.72
C THR A 571 -13.72 13.83 -16.15
N ASP A 572 -13.35 14.85 -16.94
CA ASP A 572 -13.81 16.22 -16.78
C ASP A 572 -15.13 16.39 -17.53
N ILE A 573 -16.27 16.23 -16.82
CA ILE A 573 -17.61 16.39 -17.39
C ILE A 573 -17.79 17.82 -17.92
N THR A 574 -17.34 18.78 -17.14
CA THR A 574 -17.20 20.20 -17.51
C THR A 574 -15.87 20.74 -16.97
N PRO A 575 -15.45 21.96 -17.34
CA PRO A 575 -14.25 22.57 -16.73
C PRO A 575 -14.27 22.67 -15.20
N ASN A 576 -15.45 22.59 -14.59
CA ASN A 576 -15.64 22.70 -13.14
C ASN A 576 -16.14 21.41 -12.48
N TRP A 577 -16.31 20.33 -13.25
CA TRP A 577 -16.89 19.10 -12.74
C TRP A 577 -16.06 17.89 -13.17
N VAL A 578 -15.41 17.24 -12.22
CA VAL A 578 -14.62 16.03 -12.41
C VAL A 578 -15.31 14.83 -11.76
N LEU A 579 -15.22 13.67 -12.40
CA LEU A 579 -15.73 12.39 -11.94
C LEU A 579 -14.65 11.31 -12.09
N LEU A 580 -14.43 10.53 -11.04
CA LEU A 580 -13.65 9.31 -11.00
C LEU A 580 -14.58 8.15 -10.69
N VAL A 581 -14.49 7.06 -11.47
CA VAL A 581 -15.22 5.80 -11.24
C VAL A 581 -14.27 4.63 -11.38
N ASN A 582 -14.35 3.68 -10.47
CA ASN A 582 -13.68 2.40 -10.60
C ASN A 582 -14.68 1.26 -10.38
N TYR A 583 -14.53 0.20 -11.17
CA TYR A 583 -15.33 -1.01 -11.04
C TYR A 583 -14.45 -2.23 -11.22
N GLY A 584 -14.62 -3.22 -10.36
CA GLY A 584 -13.97 -4.52 -10.46
C GLY A 584 -14.99 -5.65 -10.33
N TYR A 585 -15.02 -6.52 -11.33
CA TYR A 585 -15.63 -7.84 -11.26
C TYR A 585 -14.52 -8.87 -11.11
N ASN A 586 -14.60 -9.75 -10.10
CA ASN A 586 -13.55 -10.73 -9.81
C ASN A 586 -14.16 -12.07 -9.37
N ASP A 587 -13.99 -13.11 -10.20
CA ASP A 587 -14.39 -14.47 -9.90
C ASP A 587 -13.14 -15.31 -9.60
N THR A 588 -12.84 -15.46 -8.32
CA THR A 588 -11.74 -16.31 -7.83
C THR A 588 -12.25 -17.68 -7.43
N LYS A 589 -11.50 -18.72 -7.78
CA LYS A 589 -11.81 -20.12 -7.41
C LYS A 589 -10.55 -20.89 -7.07
N ILE A 590 -10.64 -21.72 -6.06
CA ILE A 590 -9.69 -22.80 -5.82
C ILE A 590 -9.96 -23.84 -6.90
N THR A 591 -8.95 -24.17 -7.71
CA THR A 591 -9.06 -25.11 -8.84
C THR A 591 -8.27 -26.40 -8.62
N GLY A 592 -7.36 -26.42 -7.61
CA GLY A 592 -6.65 -27.60 -7.15
C GLY A 592 -6.42 -27.54 -5.65
N THR A 593 -6.58 -28.66 -4.94
CA THR A 593 -6.35 -28.81 -3.51
C THR A 593 -6.07 -30.27 -3.17
N ALA A 594 -5.44 -30.54 -2.01
CA ALA A 594 -5.28 -31.87 -1.46
C ALA A 594 -6.63 -32.48 -1.07
N GLU A 595 -6.76 -33.80 -1.13
CA GLU A 595 -7.89 -34.51 -0.52
C GLU A 595 -7.93 -34.26 1.00
N GLY A 596 -9.13 -34.17 1.57
CA GLY A 596 -9.30 -34.00 3.01
C GLY A 596 -9.06 -32.60 3.55
N GLN A 597 -8.80 -31.60 2.69
CA GLN A 597 -8.67 -30.21 3.12
C GLN A 597 -9.96 -29.67 3.73
N ALA A 598 -9.82 -28.71 4.66
CA ALA A 598 -10.95 -28.03 5.27
C ALA A 598 -11.91 -27.47 4.19
N ILE A 599 -13.21 -27.48 4.49
CA ILE A 599 -14.29 -27.02 3.57
C ILE A 599 -13.97 -25.65 2.95
N VAL A 600 -13.30 -24.77 3.68
CA VAL A 600 -12.92 -23.43 3.20
C VAL A 600 -11.93 -23.45 2.02
N ASN A 601 -11.12 -24.49 1.91
CA ASN A 601 -10.12 -24.67 0.85
C ASN A 601 -10.56 -25.68 -0.23
N ALA A 602 -11.80 -26.11 -0.23
CA ALA A 602 -12.31 -27.06 -1.22
C ALA A 602 -12.34 -26.44 -2.63
N VAL A 603 -12.13 -27.29 -3.63
CA VAL A 603 -12.25 -26.91 -5.05
C VAL A 603 -13.61 -26.26 -5.32
N GLY A 604 -13.59 -25.14 -6.06
CA GLY A 604 -14.77 -24.34 -6.36
C GLY A 604 -15.03 -23.18 -5.38
N ASN A 605 -14.44 -23.22 -4.19
CA ASN A 605 -14.57 -22.13 -3.21
C ASN A 605 -13.78 -20.89 -3.63
N ARG A 606 -14.23 -19.73 -3.10
CA ARG A 606 -13.60 -18.45 -3.34
C ARG A 606 -12.45 -18.22 -2.37
N PHE A 607 -11.52 -17.39 -2.78
CA PHE A 607 -10.52 -16.82 -1.87
C PHE A 607 -11.16 -15.93 -0.81
N ALA A 608 -10.54 -15.93 0.36
CA ALA A 608 -10.91 -15.05 1.44
C ALA A 608 -10.76 -13.58 1.03
N ASN A 609 -11.71 -12.76 1.44
CA ASN A 609 -11.75 -11.30 1.21
C ASN A 609 -11.72 -10.86 -0.26
N ALA A 610 -12.01 -11.75 -1.21
CA ALA A 610 -12.13 -11.44 -2.64
C ALA A 610 -13.60 -11.16 -3.00
N PRO A 611 -14.05 -9.89 -3.09
CA PRO A 611 -15.42 -9.56 -3.49
C PRO A 611 -15.62 -9.88 -4.97
N LYS A 612 -16.84 -10.32 -5.32
CA LYS A 612 -17.21 -10.52 -6.73
C LYS A 612 -17.40 -9.19 -7.46
N HIS A 613 -17.95 -8.21 -6.76
CA HIS A 613 -18.16 -6.86 -7.29
C HIS A 613 -17.62 -5.84 -6.29
N LYS A 614 -16.87 -4.88 -6.78
CA LYS A 614 -16.48 -3.67 -6.10
C LYS A 614 -16.70 -2.49 -7.01
N VAL A 615 -17.33 -1.43 -6.49
CA VAL A 615 -17.56 -0.16 -7.17
C VAL A 615 -17.05 0.94 -6.25
N GLY A 616 -16.30 1.88 -6.79
CA GLY A 616 -15.95 3.12 -6.13
C GLY A 616 -16.21 4.30 -7.06
N PHE A 617 -16.58 5.43 -6.51
CA PHE A 617 -16.65 6.68 -7.25
C PHE A 617 -16.31 7.87 -6.36
N TRP A 618 -15.83 8.94 -7.00
CA TRP A 618 -15.61 10.25 -6.41
C TRP A 618 -15.92 11.31 -7.43
N THR A 619 -16.73 12.32 -7.08
CA THR A 619 -17.04 13.43 -7.96
C THR A 619 -16.91 14.75 -7.22
N ARG A 620 -16.36 15.76 -7.88
CA ARG A 620 -16.14 17.09 -7.34
C ARG A 620 -16.65 18.14 -8.33
N TYR A 621 -17.50 19.02 -7.84
CA TYR A 621 -18.04 20.16 -8.56
C TYR A 621 -17.57 21.46 -7.93
N GLN A 622 -16.90 22.28 -8.71
CA GLN A 622 -16.41 23.59 -8.31
C GLN A 622 -17.39 24.70 -8.69
N VAL A 623 -17.65 25.62 -7.76
CA VAL A 623 -18.46 26.83 -7.98
C VAL A 623 -17.52 28.04 -7.86
N PRO A 624 -16.88 28.49 -8.96
CA PRO A 624 -15.86 29.55 -8.91
C PRO A 624 -16.39 30.86 -8.35
N ALA A 625 -17.66 31.22 -8.66
CA ALA A 625 -18.27 32.47 -8.21
C ALA A 625 -18.28 32.65 -6.68
N ILE A 626 -18.26 31.57 -5.93
CA ILE A 626 -18.22 31.61 -4.47
C ILE A 626 -16.94 30.97 -3.90
N GLY A 627 -15.95 30.61 -4.76
CA GLY A 627 -14.71 29.97 -4.32
C GLY A 627 -14.92 28.69 -3.51
N THR A 628 -15.89 27.84 -3.89
CA THR A 628 -16.29 26.65 -3.13
C THR A 628 -16.36 25.44 -4.04
N ALA A 629 -15.88 24.29 -3.58
CA ALA A 629 -16.07 23.01 -4.23
C ALA A 629 -16.85 22.06 -3.33
N PHE A 630 -17.71 21.26 -3.92
CA PHE A 630 -18.50 20.21 -3.28
C PHE A 630 -18.06 18.87 -3.87
N ALA A 631 -17.81 17.90 -3.01
CA ALA A 631 -17.50 16.56 -3.47
C ALA A 631 -18.33 15.52 -2.73
N ILE A 632 -18.63 14.43 -3.44
CA ILE A 632 -19.28 13.24 -2.89
C ILE A 632 -18.65 12.01 -3.50
N GLY A 633 -18.49 10.99 -2.70
CA GLY A 633 -18.00 9.69 -3.12
C GLY A 633 -18.70 8.54 -2.43
N GLY A 634 -18.39 7.34 -2.86
CA GLY A 634 -18.92 6.15 -2.23
C GLY A 634 -18.21 4.89 -2.70
N GLU A 635 -18.38 3.84 -1.90
CA GLU A 635 -17.86 2.52 -2.19
C GLU A 635 -18.93 1.46 -1.94
N HIS A 636 -19.05 0.50 -2.85
CA HIS A 636 -19.80 -0.73 -2.65
C HIS A 636 -18.89 -1.94 -2.78
N VAL A 637 -18.96 -2.84 -1.79
CA VAL A 637 -18.24 -4.11 -1.78
C VAL A 637 -19.22 -5.25 -1.56
N SER A 638 -19.29 -6.19 -2.50
CA SER A 638 -20.19 -7.34 -2.43
C SER A 638 -19.76 -8.34 -1.34
N ARG A 639 -20.63 -9.32 -1.05
CA ARG A 639 -20.38 -10.39 -0.07
C ARG A 639 -19.07 -11.12 -0.36
N ARG A 640 -18.32 -11.42 0.72
CA ARG A 640 -17.06 -12.17 0.75
C ARG A 640 -17.11 -13.28 1.78
N VAL A 641 -16.04 -14.04 1.88
CA VAL A 641 -15.79 -15.01 2.96
C VAL A 641 -14.51 -14.65 3.71
N SER A 642 -14.45 -14.96 5.00
CA SER A 642 -13.23 -14.79 5.81
C SER A 642 -12.27 -15.96 5.59
N LEU A 643 -11.07 -15.89 6.20
CA LEU A 643 -10.10 -17.00 6.21
C LEU A 643 -10.68 -18.28 6.84
N SER A 644 -11.66 -18.17 7.74
CA SER A 644 -12.32 -19.32 8.38
C SER A 644 -13.69 -19.66 7.74
N GLY A 645 -13.99 -19.09 6.54
CA GLY A 645 -15.22 -19.38 5.81
C GLY A 645 -16.47 -18.67 6.32
N GLN A 646 -16.38 -17.84 7.37
CA GLN A 646 -17.51 -17.05 7.87
C GLN A 646 -17.91 -15.99 6.84
N ALA A 647 -19.19 -15.65 6.77
CA ALA A 647 -19.66 -14.64 5.86
C ALA A 647 -19.13 -13.23 6.23
N VAL A 648 -18.64 -12.49 5.24
CA VAL A 648 -18.37 -11.06 5.34
C VAL A 648 -19.43 -10.33 4.54
N LYS A 649 -20.34 -9.65 5.24
CA LYS A 649 -21.52 -9.02 4.64
C LYS A 649 -21.14 -7.94 3.63
N PRO A 650 -21.98 -7.72 2.60
CA PRO A 650 -21.80 -6.59 1.69
C PRO A 650 -22.03 -5.27 2.43
N TYR A 651 -21.39 -4.21 1.93
CA TYR A 651 -21.62 -2.87 2.43
C TYR A 651 -21.61 -1.83 1.32
N THR A 652 -22.21 -0.69 1.62
CA THR A 652 -22.12 0.53 0.83
C THR A 652 -21.95 1.69 1.80
N THR A 653 -20.93 2.53 1.55
CA THR A 653 -20.65 3.75 2.29
C THR A 653 -20.61 4.94 1.34
N PHE A 654 -20.95 6.11 1.87
CA PHE A 654 -20.88 7.39 1.17
C PHE A 654 -20.16 8.40 2.02
N ASP A 655 -19.36 9.26 1.35
CA ASP A 655 -18.59 10.33 1.97
C ASP A 655 -18.83 11.63 1.20
N ALA A 656 -18.66 12.77 1.87
CA ALA A 656 -18.78 14.07 1.23
C ALA A 656 -17.75 15.05 1.78
N SER A 657 -17.39 16.03 0.97
CA SER A 657 -16.57 17.15 1.42
C SER A 657 -16.99 18.49 0.81
N ILE A 658 -16.67 19.55 1.53
CA ILE A 658 -16.78 20.93 1.06
C ILE A 658 -15.40 21.56 1.22
N THR A 659 -14.89 22.15 0.15
CA THR A 659 -13.64 22.90 0.16
C THR A 659 -13.93 24.35 -0.15
N LYS A 660 -13.51 25.28 0.71
CA LYS A 660 -13.78 26.71 0.62
C LYS A 660 -12.48 27.51 0.61
N SER A 661 -12.27 28.34 -0.41
CA SER A 661 -11.20 29.35 -0.40
C SER A 661 -11.57 30.51 0.52
N LEU A 662 -10.65 30.86 1.41
CA LEU A 662 -10.74 32.00 2.32
C LEU A 662 -9.81 33.14 1.90
N GLY A 663 -9.15 33.03 0.72
CA GLY A 663 -8.16 33.97 0.22
C GLY A 663 -6.74 33.66 0.74
N PHE A 664 -6.55 33.72 2.06
CA PHE A 664 -5.25 33.40 2.70
C PHE A 664 -5.08 31.92 3.05
N ALA A 665 -6.14 31.13 2.99
CA ALA A 665 -6.16 29.70 3.31
C ALA A 665 -7.30 28.99 2.57
N GLU A 666 -7.26 27.66 2.59
CA GLU A 666 -8.34 26.80 2.14
C GLU A 666 -8.89 26.01 3.33
N LEU A 667 -10.22 26.00 3.50
CA LEU A 667 -10.91 25.20 4.51
C LEU A 667 -11.53 23.96 3.83
N LEU A 668 -11.11 22.76 4.22
CA LEU A 668 -11.77 21.50 3.90
C LEU A 668 -12.62 21.06 5.09
N LEU A 669 -13.89 20.75 4.84
CA LEU A 669 -14.79 20.04 5.76
C LEU A 669 -15.18 18.72 5.11
N ARG A 670 -15.02 17.62 5.80
CA ARG A 670 -15.32 16.28 5.29
C ARG A 670 -16.13 15.46 6.28
N VAL A 671 -17.01 14.63 5.76
CA VAL A 671 -17.70 13.57 6.50
C VAL A 671 -17.51 12.24 5.78
N ASP A 672 -17.03 11.24 6.49
CA ASP A 672 -16.93 9.86 6.03
C ASP A 672 -18.06 9.03 6.60
N ASN A 673 -18.51 8.01 5.84
CA ASN A 673 -19.59 7.13 6.21
C ASN A 673 -20.85 7.92 6.68
N ILE A 674 -21.38 8.78 5.81
CA ILE A 674 -22.47 9.75 6.11
C ILE A 674 -23.63 9.09 6.85
N PHE A 675 -23.99 7.85 6.48
CA PHE A 675 -25.12 7.13 7.04
C PHE A 675 -24.79 6.29 8.27
N ASP A 676 -23.58 6.43 8.83
CA ASP A 676 -23.09 5.69 10.00
C ASP A 676 -23.29 4.17 9.89
N LYS A 677 -23.01 3.62 8.70
CA LYS A 677 -23.17 2.20 8.41
C LYS A 677 -22.19 1.38 9.24
N VAL A 678 -22.68 0.45 10.05
CA VAL A 678 -21.87 -0.58 10.70
C VAL A 678 -21.61 -1.70 9.69
N TYR A 679 -20.33 -2.01 9.43
CA TYR A 679 -19.90 -3.00 8.44
C TYR A 679 -18.56 -3.62 8.81
N ALA A 680 -18.23 -4.76 8.18
CA ALA A 680 -16.90 -5.35 8.22
C ALA A 680 -16.12 -4.95 6.97
N ALA A 681 -15.01 -4.25 7.13
CA ALA A 681 -14.09 -3.92 6.05
C ALA A 681 -13.42 -5.19 5.48
N SER A 682 -13.08 -6.15 6.35
CA SER A 682 -12.58 -7.48 5.96
C SER A 682 -12.88 -8.54 7.01
N GLY A 683 -12.83 -9.81 6.60
CA GLY A 683 -12.95 -10.96 7.49
C GLY A 683 -11.62 -11.64 7.73
N PHE A 684 -11.29 -11.96 8.98
CA PHE A 684 -10.04 -12.66 9.30
C PHE A 684 -10.32 -14.09 9.76
N SER A 685 -9.94 -14.46 10.98
CA SER A 685 -10.19 -15.80 11.49
C SER A 685 -11.37 -15.84 12.47
N ALA A 686 -11.95 -17.00 12.69
CA ALA A 686 -12.98 -17.20 13.71
C ALA A 686 -12.50 -16.82 15.13
N GLN A 687 -11.20 -16.93 15.39
CA GLN A 687 -10.60 -16.59 16.68
C GLN A 687 -10.37 -15.09 16.86
N SER A 688 -10.07 -14.37 15.76
CA SER A 688 -9.71 -12.93 15.79
C SER A 688 -10.84 -12.03 15.28
N GLY A 689 -11.89 -12.59 14.70
CA GLY A 689 -13.07 -11.86 14.23
C GLY A 689 -12.87 -11.12 12.90
N HIS A 690 -13.83 -10.25 12.58
CA HIS A 690 -13.81 -9.38 11.40
C HIS A 690 -13.34 -7.98 11.79
N PHE A 691 -12.60 -7.34 10.90
CA PHE A 691 -12.18 -5.94 11.07
C PHE A 691 -13.38 -5.02 10.77
N PRO A 692 -13.88 -4.28 11.78
CA PRO A 692 -14.96 -3.33 11.52
C PRO A 692 -14.44 -2.17 10.67
N GLY A 693 -15.30 -1.67 9.78
CA GLY A 693 -15.08 -0.40 9.11
C GLY A 693 -15.29 0.78 10.05
N GLU A 694 -14.77 1.93 9.67
CA GLU A 694 -14.90 3.14 10.46
C GLU A 694 -16.37 3.61 10.51
N PRO A 695 -16.86 4.02 11.69
CA PRO A 695 -18.16 4.69 11.81
C PRO A 695 -18.09 6.10 11.18
N ARG A 696 -19.20 6.84 11.22
CA ARG A 696 -19.22 8.22 10.73
C ARG A 696 -18.16 9.07 11.44
N THR A 697 -17.32 9.75 10.65
CA THR A 697 -16.28 10.67 11.11
C THR A 697 -16.42 12.03 10.45
N PHE A 698 -16.03 13.07 11.16
CA PHE A 698 -15.93 14.43 10.66
C PHE A 698 -14.47 14.87 10.72
N LEU A 699 -14.01 15.53 9.67
CA LEU A 699 -12.67 16.09 9.52
C LEU A 699 -12.79 17.55 9.08
N ALA A 700 -11.97 18.41 9.68
CA ALA A 700 -11.75 19.78 9.24
C ALA A 700 -10.25 20.02 9.05
N GLU A 701 -9.88 20.66 7.94
CA GLU A 701 -8.50 21.08 7.67
C GLU A 701 -8.47 22.53 7.26
N LEU A 702 -7.54 23.27 7.85
CA LEU A 702 -7.18 24.61 7.39
C LEU A 702 -5.79 24.51 6.73
N ARG A 703 -5.75 24.80 5.43
CA ARG A 703 -4.59 24.64 4.55
C ARG A 703 -4.07 26.00 4.13
N PHE A 704 -2.80 26.25 4.36
CA PHE A 704 -2.09 27.45 3.99
C PHE A 704 -1.09 27.16 2.87
N ARG A 705 -0.96 28.08 1.93
CA ARG A 705 0.05 28.07 0.86
C ARG A 705 0.69 29.45 0.77
N PHE A 706 2.02 29.50 0.71
CA PHE A 706 2.84 30.70 0.64
C PHE A 706 3.90 30.57 -0.44
#